data_43b6082d85ef640ff015fe04e8a587dc
#
_entry.id   43b6082d85ef640ff015fe04e8a587dc
#
_cell.length_a   1.000
_cell.length_b   1.000
_cell.length_c   1.000
_cell.angle_alpha   90.00
_cell.angle_beta   90.00
_cell.angle_gamma   90.00
#
_symmetry.space_group_name_H-M   'P 1'
#
loop_
_entity.id
_entity.type
_entity.pdbx_description
1 polymer ?
#
loop_
_entity_poly.entity_id
_entity_poly.type
_entity_poly.pdbx_seq_one_letter_code
_entity_poly.pdbx_strand_id
1 'polypeptide(L)'
;MNMARKKVETAVSEGHVLPRDISWMYFNRRILQEAMREEVPVLERLSFLGIYSNNLDEFFRVRVATLSRIAESEEKSAKAERAEARSILKEINKLNAHYAKSYEEAIQSVTEALGKEQIHLVDSEQLDEAQQRFVHDFYYEKLNGQLQPIWLSEIKQIDSETDEDIYLAIKMRQAENKKEAAYAILALPVALAGRFVRLPDKEGQCYITYLDDVIRLCLPLIFQGLPYRRFEANAFKFTKDAEMEIDNDLRNGTLQKISKGVKSRKRGEPLRVIYDAEMPKDLLKRLMNRLNLDKLDTVQAGGRYHNHKDLMRFPDCGRKDLKYPRWTPIRKQELSGPESVLEQIRERNRFLHVPYHDFDGYLRVLQEAALHKEVRSIKTTLYRLAKDSKVVKALIAAARNGKKVTVVIELLARFDEASNIVWSKQLQDAGVHVIFGVEGLKVHSKITHIQMRTGKDIACVSTGNFHEGNARMYTDCILMTANPRLTNDVAAVFDFIERPYTPVRFKELLVSPNEMKQKFVRLINQEIKNKRAGLPAYIKAKVNHITDPVMVEKLYEAAREGVQIDLLVRGNCSLVNSGQVSESMRIVGIIDRYLEHARIFCFCNNGEEKVFMGSADWMPRNLDNRIEVVTPVYDPVVKEELRRIVDFGLRDTRQGRVVDGTDSNVIQSAEEAAPFRSQEALYNYYVQQEHPVKEEEKQDGESKDLCGD
;
A
#
# COMPACT_ATOMS: atom_id res chain seq x y z
N MET A 1 -0.83 26.11 19.63
CA MET A 1 -1.84 25.49 18.72
C MET A 1 -2.66 26.52 17.93
N ASN A 2 -3.26 27.56 18.55
CA ASN A 2 -4.10 28.54 17.82
C ASN A 2 -3.38 29.42 16.78
N MET A 3 -2.12 29.82 16.98
CA MET A 3 -1.38 30.62 15.99
C MET A 3 -1.00 29.84 14.73
N ALA A 4 -0.60 28.58 14.86
CA ALA A 4 -0.28 27.72 13.71
C ALA A 4 -1.54 27.42 12.88
N ARG A 5 -2.67 27.16 13.55
CA ARG A 5 -3.97 26.92 12.90
C ARG A 5 -4.45 28.17 12.12
N LYS A 6 -4.29 29.36 12.68
CA LYS A 6 -4.68 30.63 12.03
C LYS A 6 -3.79 30.96 10.81
N LYS A 7 -2.48 30.62 10.84
CA LYS A 7 -1.56 30.79 9.70
C LYS A 7 -1.86 29.81 8.57
N VAL A 8 -2.25 28.55 8.89
CA VAL A 8 -2.66 27.56 7.92
C VAL A 8 -3.98 27.98 7.25
N GLU A 9 -4.95 28.50 8.02
CA GLU A 9 -6.19 29.02 7.48
C GLU A 9 -5.95 30.19 6.51
N THR A 10 -4.95 31.04 6.77
CA THR A 10 -4.54 32.10 5.85
C THR A 10 -3.85 31.53 4.60
N ALA A 11 -2.98 30.54 4.74
CA ALA A 11 -2.31 29.88 3.61
C ALA A 11 -3.29 29.09 2.71
N VAL A 12 -4.31 28.49 3.30
CA VAL A 12 -5.42 27.83 2.55
C VAL A 12 -6.24 28.87 1.79
N SER A 13 -6.51 30.05 2.39
CA SER A 13 -7.23 31.16 1.74
C SER A 13 -6.42 31.80 0.61
N GLU A 14 -5.09 31.72 0.64
CA GLU A 14 -4.17 32.22 -0.40
C GLU A 14 -3.89 31.18 -1.51
N GLY A 15 -4.49 29.98 -1.45
CA GLY A 15 -4.34 28.93 -2.48
C GLY A 15 -2.99 28.19 -2.48
N HIS A 16 -2.20 28.34 -1.41
CA HIS A 16 -0.87 27.74 -1.33
C HIS A 16 -0.83 26.32 -0.72
N VAL A 17 -1.95 25.81 -0.20
CA VAL A 17 -2.03 24.48 0.41
C VAL A 17 -3.13 23.67 -0.25
N LEU A 18 -2.75 22.56 -0.90
CA LEU A 18 -3.68 21.65 -1.52
C LEU A 18 -4.35 20.76 -0.46
N PRO A 19 -5.70 20.69 -0.40
CA PRO A 19 -6.38 19.76 0.47
C PRO A 19 -5.91 18.32 0.21
N ARG A 20 -5.58 17.59 1.28
CA ARG A 20 -4.96 16.25 1.19
C ARG A 20 -5.81 15.25 0.40
N ASP A 21 -7.14 15.37 0.46
CA ASP A 21 -8.07 14.44 -0.18
C ASP A 21 -8.16 14.72 -1.69
N ILE A 22 -7.99 15.97 -2.12
CA ILE A 22 -7.81 16.35 -3.54
C ILE A 22 -6.45 15.87 -4.05
N SER A 23 -5.38 16.10 -3.29
CA SER A 23 -4.05 15.58 -3.61
C SER A 23 -4.04 14.05 -3.77
N TRP A 24 -4.88 13.35 -2.97
CA TRP A 24 -5.04 11.90 -3.09
C TRP A 24 -5.66 11.52 -4.44
N MET A 25 -6.64 12.26 -4.94
CA MET A 25 -7.23 12.02 -6.27
C MET A 25 -6.16 12.18 -7.37
N TYR A 26 -5.29 13.20 -7.26
CA TYR A 26 -4.18 13.41 -8.21
C TYR A 26 -3.15 12.29 -8.15
N PHE A 27 -2.85 11.77 -6.95
CA PHE A 27 -2.01 10.59 -6.79
C PHE A 27 -2.61 9.36 -7.47
N ASN A 28 -3.88 9.06 -7.21
CA ASN A 28 -4.52 7.88 -7.81
C ASN A 28 -4.60 7.99 -9.34
N ARG A 29 -4.77 9.21 -9.89
CA ARG A 29 -4.68 9.46 -11.33
C ARG A 29 -3.31 9.06 -11.91
N ARG A 30 -2.20 9.25 -11.21
CA ARG A 30 -0.87 8.80 -11.66
C ARG A 30 -0.82 7.31 -11.94
N ILE A 31 -1.53 6.52 -11.13
CA ILE A 31 -1.65 5.07 -11.31
C ILE A 31 -2.46 4.75 -12.58
N LEU A 32 -3.56 5.47 -12.80
CA LEU A 32 -4.35 5.33 -14.02
C LEU A 32 -3.53 5.69 -15.28
N GLN A 33 -2.70 6.73 -15.19
CA GLN A 33 -1.83 7.12 -16.30
C GLN A 33 -0.81 6.03 -16.66
N GLU A 34 -0.32 5.23 -15.69
CA GLU A 34 0.55 4.08 -16.01
C GLU A 34 -0.20 3.01 -16.80
N ALA A 35 -1.48 2.77 -16.50
CA ALA A 35 -2.32 1.85 -17.28
C ALA A 35 -2.54 2.31 -18.73
N MET A 36 -2.46 3.61 -18.99
CA MET A 36 -2.68 4.21 -20.32
C MET A 36 -1.41 4.22 -21.20
N ARG A 37 -0.23 3.99 -20.62
CA ARG A 37 1.05 4.05 -21.35
C ARG A 37 1.30 2.77 -22.12
N GLU A 38 1.55 2.88 -23.41
CA GLU A 38 1.81 1.74 -24.31
C GLU A 38 3.15 1.05 -24.04
N GLU A 39 4.14 1.78 -23.49
CA GLU A 39 5.45 1.21 -23.12
C GLU A 39 5.39 0.30 -21.89
N VAL A 40 4.29 0.35 -21.14
CA VAL A 40 4.05 -0.55 -20.00
C VAL A 40 3.51 -1.87 -20.53
N PRO A 41 4.07 -3.03 -20.15
CA PRO A 41 3.57 -4.33 -20.57
C PRO A 41 2.08 -4.50 -20.29
N VAL A 42 1.32 -5.08 -21.20
CA VAL A 42 -0.14 -5.06 -21.17
C VAL A 42 -0.75 -5.71 -19.90
N LEU A 43 -0.15 -6.77 -19.36
CA LEU A 43 -0.62 -7.38 -18.11
C LEU A 43 -0.30 -6.53 -16.88
N GLU A 44 0.72 -5.69 -16.93
CA GLU A 44 0.98 -4.69 -15.88
C GLU A 44 -0.01 -3.53 -15.98
N ARG A 45 -0.40 -3.12 -17.21
CA ARG A 45 -1.46 -2.12 -17.42
C ARG A 45 -2.78 -2.58 -16.77
N LEU A 46 -3.16 -3.86 -16.94
CA LEU A 46 -4.30 -4.45 -16.21
C LEU A 46 -4.13 -4.37 -14.69
N SER A 47 -2.93 -4.68 -14.20
CA SER A 47 -2.64 -4.60 -12.77
C SER A 47 -2.80 -3.16 -12.26
N PHE A 48 -2.33 -2.15 -12.99
CA PHE A 48 -2.50 -0.74 -12.63
C PHE A 48 -3.98 -0.32 -12.63
N LEU A 49 -4.80 -0.80 -13.56
CA LEU A 49 -6.26 -0.60 -13.54
C LEU A 49 -6.87 -1.18 -12.25
N GLY A 50 -6.44 -2.39 -11.90
CA GLY A 50 -6.88 -3.05 -10.65
C GLY A 50 -6.47 -2.28 -9.41
N ILE A 51 -5.23 -1.79 -9.34
CA ILE A 51 -4.71 -0.98 -8.22
C ILE A 51 -5.47 0.34 -8.12
N TYR A 52 -5.70 1.03 -9.23
CA TYR A 52 -6.49 2.28 -9.26
C TYR A 52 -7.88 2.07 -8.67
N SER A 53 -8.59 1.03 -9.13
CA SER A 53 -9.94 0.71 -8.66
C SER A 53 -9.97 0.35 -7.17
N ASN A 54 -9.04 -0.48 -6.70
CA ASN A 54 -8.94 -0.86 -5.29
C ASN A 54 -8.66 0.34 -4.38
N ASN A 55 -7.75 1.20 -4.80
CA ASN A 55 -7.44 2.42 -4.06
C ASN A 55 -8.64 3.36 -3.98
N LEU A 56 -9.39 3.50 -5.08
CA LEU A 56 -10.57 4.34 -5.13
C LEU A 56 -11.67 3.81 -4.20
N ASP A 57 -11.91 2.49 -4.20
CA ASP A 57 -12.88 1.85 -3.31
C ASP A 57 -12.51 2.09 -1.82
N GLU A 58 -11.23 1.94 -1.46
CA GLU A 58 -10.76 2.21 -0.10
C GLU A 58 -10.90 3.69 0.28
N PHE A 59 -10.59 4.59 -0.65
CA PHE A 59 -10.74 6.03 -0.42
C PHE A 59 -12.19 6.43 -0.16
N PHE A 60 -13.13 5.95 -0.96
CA PHE A 60 -14.55 6.20 -0.74
C PHE A 60 -15.03 5.61 0.59
N ARG A 61 -14.66 4.37 0.90
CA ARG A 61 -15.03 3.66 2.12
C ARG A 61 -14.57 4.36 3.40
N VAL A 62 -13.42 5.00 3.37
CA VAL A 62 -12.79 5.58 4.57
C VAL A 62 -12.88 7.11 4.58
N ARG A 63 -12.44 7.76 3.49
CA ARG A 63 -12.27 9.21 3.49
C ARG A 63 -13.52 9.96 3.09
N VAL A 64 -14.16 9.52 2.00
CA VAL A 64 -15.41 10.13 1.55
C VAL A 64 -16.49 9.92 2.60
N ALA A 65 -16.62 8.71 3.17
CA ALA A 65 -17.54 8.43 4.27
C ALA A 65 -17.31 9.35 5.48
N THR A 66 -16.05 9.59 5.87
CA THR A 66 -15.72 10.54 6.96
C THR A 66 -16.10 11.97 6.60
N LEU A 67 -15.81 12.42 5.38
CA LEU A 67 -16.17 13.77 4.92
C LEU A 67 -17.69 13.95 4.85
N SER A 68 -18.46 12.94 4.41
CA SER A 68 -19.92 12.98 4.39
C SER A 68 -20.49 13.16 5.80
N ARG A 69 -20.01 12.37 6.78
CA ARG A 69 -20.42 12.52 8.18
C ARG A 69 -20.13 13.92 8.73
N ILE A 70 -18.98 14.52 8.41
CA ILE A 70 -18.65 15.91 8.81
C ILE A 70 -19.61 16.89 8.12
N ALA A 71 -19.89 16.69 6.83
CA ALA A 71 -20.76 17.55 6.05
C ALA A 71 -22.23 17.57 6.54
N GLU A 72 -22.67 16.46 7.16
CA GLU A 72 -24.03 16.25 7.69
C GLU A 72 -24.14 16.56 9.19
N SER A 73 -23.04 16.71 9.92
CA SER A 73 -23.03 16.99 11.36
C SER A 73 -23.93 18.17 11.72
N GLU A 74 -24.77 18.01 12.73
CA GLU A 74 -25.69 19.04 13.24
C GLU A 74 -25.06 19.98 14.27
N GLU A 75 -23.79 19.77 14.67
CA GLU A 75 -23.12 20.58 15.67
C GLU A 75 -22.94 22.04 15.21
N LYS A 76 -23.51 23.00 15.96
CA LYS A 76 -23.45 24.43 15.62
C LYS A 76 -22.02 24.99 15.56
N SER A 77 -21.11 24.42 16.32
CA SER A 77 -19.67 24.78 16.37
C SER A 77 -18.90 24.44 15.11
N ALA A 78 -19.34 23.48 14.31
CA ALA A 78 -18.64 22.89 13.16
C ALA A 78 -19.04 23.53 11.80
N LYS A 79 -19.59 24.75 11.76
CA LYS A 79 -20.08 25.38 10.51
C LYS A 79 -19.01 25.55 9.43
N ALA A 80 -17.80 25.94 9.82
CA ALA A 80 -16.67 26.09 8.88
C ALA A 80 -16.19 24.74 8.36
N GLU A 81 -16.04 23.73 9.25
CA GLU A 81 -15.62 22.38 8.88
C GLU A 81 -16.63 21.70 7.94
N ARG A 82 -17.93 21.92 8.17
CA ARG A 82 -18.99 21.43 7.25
C ARG A 82 -18.91 22.06 5.88
N ALA A 83 -18.69 23.38 5.81
CA ALA A 83 -18.57 24.09 4.54
C ALA A 83 -17.35 23.60 3.74
N GLU A 84 -16.22 23.40 4.42
CA GLU A 84 -15.00 22.86 3.84
C GLU A 84 -15.21 21.43 3.35
N ALA A 85 -15.79 20.53 4.18
CA ALA A 85 -16.08 19.16 3.81
C ALA A 85 -16.99 19.07 2.57
N ARG A 86 -18.05 19.90 2.50
CA ARG A 86 -18.93 19.97 1.32
C ARG A 86 -18.20 20.44 0.07
N SER A 87 -17.30 21.42 0.20
CA SER A 87 -16.50 21.92 -0.93
C SER A 87 -15.55 20.81 -1.44
N ILE A 88 -14.87 20.11 -0.54
CA ILE A 88 -13.97 18.99 -0.88
C ILE A 88 -14.75 17.84 -1.54
N LEU A 89 -15.90 17.45 -0.99
CA LEU A 89 -16.76 16.40 -1.58
C LEU A 89 -17.21 16.76 -2.99
N LYS A 90 -17.61 18.03 -3.22
CA LYS A 90 -18.00 18.51 -4.54
C LYS A 90 -16.87 18.37 -5.56
N GLU A 91 -15.65 18.74 -5.19
CA GLU A 91 -14.48 18.62 -6.06
C GLU A 91 -14.07 17.15 -6.28
N ILE A 92 -14.10 16.31 -5.23
CA ILE A 92 -13.87 14.87 -5.36
C ILE A 92 -14.84 14.25 -6.38
N ASN A 93 -16.13 14.55 -6.27
CA ASN A 93 -17.15 14.01 -7.18
C ASN A 93 -16.92 14.46 -8.63
N LYS A 94 -16.53 15.71 -8.84
CA LYS A 94 -16.19 16.26 -10.16
C LYS A 94 -14.97 15.54 -10.76
N LEU A 95 -13.88 15.37 -9.99
CA LEU A 95 -12.68 14.68 -10.41
C LEU A 95 -12.97 13.19 -10.67
N ASN A 96 -13.75 12.54 -9.81
CA ASN A 96 -14.13 11.15 -9.98
C ASN A 96 -14.92 10.92 -11.27
N ALA A 97 -15.86 11.80 -11.60
CA ALA A 97 -16.62 11.72 -12.86
C ALA A 97 -15.71 11.91 -14.08
N HIS A 98 -14.74 12.82 -14.01
CA HIS A 98 -13.77 13.01 -15.09
C HIS A 98 -12.85 11.77 -15.27
N TYR A 99 -12.32 11.24 -14.14
CA TYR A 99 -11.40 10.09 -14.20
C TYR A 99 -12.11 8.78 -14.53
N ALA A 100 -13.41 8.64 -14.24
CA ALA A 100 -14.20 7.49 -14.63
C ALA A 100 -14.20 7.30 -16.16
N LYS A 101 -14.35 8.40 -16.92
CA LYS A 101 -14.26 8.36 -18.38
C LYS A 101 -12.88 7.90 -18.86
N SER A 102 -11.80 8.46 -18.30
CA SER A 102 -10.44 8.05 -18.65
C SER A 102 -10.17 6.58 -18.27
N TYR A 103 -10.81 6.09 -17.23
CA TYR A 103 -10.71 4.70 -16.79
C TYR A 103 -11.40 3.74 -17.79
N GLU A 104 -12.56 4.10 -18.28
CA GLU A 104 -13.27 3.33 -19.31
C GLU A 104 -12.46 3.28 -20.62
N GLU A 105 -11.93 4.41 -21.06
CA GLU A 105 -11.03 4.51 -22.22
C GLU A 105 -9.78 3.63 -22.05
N ALA A 106 -9.20 3.60 -20.83
CA ALA A 106 -8.05 2.78 -20.52
C ALA A 106 -8.38 1.27 -20.53
N ILE A 107 -9.52 0.87 -19.98
CA ILE A 107 -9.98 -0.54 -20.03
C ILE A 107 -10.14 -0.98 -21.50
N GLN A 108 -10.80 -0.17 -22.32
CA GLN A 108 -10.98 -0.50 -23.73
C GLN A 108 -9.64 -0.66 -24.45
N SER A 109 -8.73 0.33 -24.30
CA SER A 109 -7.39 0.29 -24.88
C SER A 109 -6.60 -0.95 -24.47
N VAL A 110 -6.66 -1.33 -23.19
CA VAL A 110 -5.95 -2.52 -22.68
C VAL A 110 -6.59 -3.81 -23.20
N THR A 111 -7.91 -3.87 -23.30
CA THR A 111 -8.62 -5.02 -23.86
C THR A 111 -8.27 -5.22 -25.34
N GLU A 112 -8.22 -4.15 -26.12
CA GLU A 112 -7.78 -4.19 -27.52
C GLU A 112 -6.31 -4.63 -27.65
N ALA A 113 -5.44 -4.16 -26.76
CA ALA A 113 -4.03 -4.57 -26.70
C ALA A 113 -3.86 -6.05 -26.36
N LEU A 114 -4.68 -6.59 -25.44
CA LEU A 114 -4.72 -8.03 -25.16
C LEU A 114 -5.12 -8.85 -26.39
N GLY A 115 -6.13 -8.40 -27.12
CA GLY A 115 -6.58 -9.05 -28.37
C GLY A 115 -5.45 -9.14 -29.41
N LYS A 116 -4.62 -8.09 -29.55
CA LYS A 116 -3.44 -8.12 -30.43
C LYS A 116 -2.41 -9.16 -29.98
N GLU A 117 -2.33 -9.43 -28.67
CA GLU A 117 -1.48 -10.45 -28.07
C GLU A 117 -2.16 -11.84 -28.01
N GLN A 118 -3.29 -12.02 -28.72
CA GLN A 118 -4.05 -13.27 -28.79
C GLN A 118 -4.62 -13.74 -27.45
N ILE A 119 -4.93 -12.80 -26.57
CA ILE A 119 -5.62 -13.03 -25.31
C ILE A 119 -6.97 -12.32 -25.37
N HIS A 120 -8.05 -13.08 -25.37
CA HIS A 120 -9.40 -12.57 -25.56
C HIS A 120 -10.21 -12.66 -24.26
N LEU A 121 -10.67 -11.52 -23.79
CA LEU A 121 -11.65 -11.45 -22.70
C LEU A 121 -13.03 -11.41 -23.34
N VAL A 122 -13.81 -12.48 -23.16
CA VAL A 122 -15.09 -12.69 -23.80
C VAL A 122 -16.24 -12.79 -22.78
N ASP A 123 -17.41 -12.32 -23.16
CA ASP A 123 -18.64 -12.46 -22.37
C ASP A 123 -19.44 -13.71 -22.76
N SER A 124 -20.56 -13.94 -22.06
CA SER A 124 -21.41 -15.12 -22.26
C SER A 124 -22.02 -15.24 -23.64
N GLU A 125 -22.18 -14.13 -24.40
CA GLU A 125 -22.80 -14.10 -25.71
C GLU A 125 -21.79 -14.45 -26.83
N GLN A 126 -20.49 -14.32 -26.54
CA GLN A 126 -19.41 -14.53 -27.49
C GLN A 126 -18.86 -15.97 -27.46
N LEU A 127 -19.34 -16.81 -26.53
CA LEU A 127 -18.87 -18.19 -26.38
C LEU A 127 -19.41 -19.12 -27.49
N ASP A 128 -18.50 -19.87 -28.11
CA ASP A 128 -18.89 -20.93 -29.04
C ASP A 128 -19.41 -22.20 -28.32
N GLU A 129 -19.92 -23.18 -29.08
CA GLU A 129 -20.50 -24.40 -28.52
C GLU A 129 -19.51 -25.24 -27.67
N ALA A 130 -18.22 -25.23 -28.02
CA ALA A 130 -17.19 -25.97 -27.25
C ALA A 130 -16.90 -25.30 -25.93
N GLN A 131 -16.81 -23.97 -25.95
CA GLN A 131 -16.64 -23.15 -24.75
C GLN A 131 -17.86 -23.20 -23.82
N GLN A 132 -19.08 -23.18 -24.39
CA GLN A 132 -20.31 -23.36 -23.60
C GLN A 132 -20.37 -24.74 -22.92
N ARG A 133 -19.99 -25.81 -23.65
CA ARG A 133 -19.87 -27.14 -23.06
C ARG A 133 -18.86 -27.16 -21.90
N PHE A 134 -17.68 -26.57 -22.09
CA PHE A 134 -16.69 -26.44 -21.03
C PHE A 134 -17.25 -25.69 -19.81
N VAL A 135 -18.02 -24.62 -20.02
CA VAL A 135 -18.65 -23.87 -18.91
C VAL A 135 -19.66 -24.75 -18.15
N HIS A 136 -20.44 -25.60 -18.86
CA HIS A 136 -21.35 -26.56 -18.22
C HIS A 136 -20.58 -27.61 -17.40
N ASP A 137 -19.49 -28.15 -17.93
CA ASP A 137 -18.63 -29.11 -17.21
C ASP A 137 -18.00 -28.46 -15.99
N PHE A 138 -17.47 -27.24 -16.14
CA PHE A 138 -16.94 -26.44 -15.03
C PHE A 138 -17.96 -26.18 -13.92
N TYR A 139 -19.23 -25.94 -14.29
CA TYR A 139 -20.32 -25.80 -13.33
C TYR A 139 -20.48 -27.08 -12.50
N TYR A 140 -20.59 -28.22 -13.14
CA TYR A 140 -20.77 -29.50 -12.43
C TYR A 140 -19.57 -29.87 -11.57
N GLU A 141 -18.37 -29.63 -12.04
CA GLU A 141 -17.14 -29.99 -11.32
C GLU A 141 -16.84 -29.05 -10.13
N LYS A 142 -17.10 -27.75 -10.26
CA LYS A 142 -16.62 -26.76 -9.30
C LYS A 142 -17.73 -25.95 -8.60
N LEU A 143 -18.84 -25.69 -9.25
CA LEU A 143 -19.85 -24.76 -8.75
C LEU A 143 -21.12 -25.45 -8.22
N ASN A 144 -21.42 -26.62 -8.73
CA ASN A 144 -22.63 -27.37 -8.33
C ASN A 144 -22.61 -27.68 -6.83
N GLY A 145 -23.71 -27.34 -6.13
CA GLY A 145 -23.83 -27.49 -4.68
C GLY A 145 -23.07 -26.43 -3.85
N GLN A 146 -22.29 -25.54 -4.49
CA GLN A 146 -21.57 -24.44 -3.82
C GLN A 146 -22.34 -23.11 -3.90
N LEU A 147 -23.25 -22.99 -4.87
CA LEU A 147 -24.04 -21.78 -5.10
C LEU A 147 -25.28 -21.77 -4.21
N GLN A 148 -25.55 -20.62 -3.60
CA GLN A 148 -26.69 -20.43 -2.69
C GLN A 148 -27.58 -19.29 -3.19
N PRO A 149 -28.45 -19.52 -4.19
CA PRO A 149 -29.42 -18.52 -4.62
C PRO A 149 -30.46 -18.31 -3.51
N ILE A 150 -30.78 -17.05 -3.23
CA ILE A 150 -31.75 -16.67 -2.20
C ILE A 150 -32.85 -15.87 -2.88
N TRP A 151 -34.12 -16.24 -2.61
CA TRP A 151 -35.25 -15.48 -3.09
C TRP A 151 -35.24 -14.07 -2.50
N LEU A 152 -35.40 -13.06 -3.34
CA LEU A 152 -35.38 -11.67 -2.90
C LEU A 152 -36.49 -11.38 -1.86
N SER A 153 -37.61 -12.11 -1.90
CA SER A 153 -38.70 -12.02 -0.90
C SER A 153 -38.27 -12.48 0.50
N GLU A 154 -37.35 -13.41 0.60
CA GLU A 154 -36.96 -14.04 1.88
C GLU A 154 -35.77 -13.33 2.55
N ILE A 155 -35.06 -12.45 1.84
CA ILE A 155 -33.91 -11.76 2.39
C ILE A 155 -34.35 -10.73 3.41
N LYS A 156 -33.84 -10.85 4.62
CA LYS A 156 -33.99 -9.84 5.68
C LYS A 156 -32.78 -8.92 5.75
N GLN A 157 -31.60 -9.49 5.52
CA GLN A 157 -30.31 -8.81 5.52
C GLN A 157 -29.35 -9.62 4.65
N ILE A 158 -28.42 -8.96 3.94
CA ILE A 158 -27.33 -9.66 3.27
C ILE A 158 -26.18 -9.79 4.27
N ASP A 159 -25.92 -11.02 4.71
CA ASP A 159 -24.69 -11.34 5.43
C ASP A 159 -23.58 -11.53 4.38
N SER A 160 -22.72 -10.53 4.20
CA SER A 160 -21.53 -10.69 3.40
C SER A 160 -20.37 -11.20 4.26
N GLU A 161 -19.68 -12.23 3.79
CA GLU A 161 -18.49 -12.73 4.48
C GLU A 161 -17.33 -11.73 4.36
N THR A 162 -17.31 -11.00 3.25
CA THR A 162 -16.30 -9.96 2.97
C THR A 162 -16.96 -8.72 2.37
N ASP A 163 -16.33 -7.56 2.52
CA ASP A 163 -16.73 -6.31 1.83
C ASP A 163 -16.45 -6.35 0.32
N GLU A 164 -16.02 -7.49 -0.18
CA GLU A 164 -15.54 -7.72 -1.54
C GLU A 164 -16.52 -8.55 -2.37
N ASP A 165 -17.62 -9.01 -1.74
CA ASP A 165 -18.57 -9.88 -2.39
C ASP A 165 -19.32 -9.15 -3.51
N ILE A 166 -19.40 -9.82 -4.65
CA ILE A 166 -20.20 -9.40 -5.79
C ILE A 166 -21.42 -10.29 -5.84
N TYR A 167 -22.55 -9.70 -6.13
CA TYR A 167 -23.82 -10.39 -6.24
C TYR A 167 -24.40 -10.24 -7.64
N LEU A 168 -25.13 -11.27 -8.09
CA LEU A 168 -26.03 -11.17 -9.23
C LEU A 168 -27.44 -11.00 -8.69
N ALA A 169 -28.13 -9.94 -9.10
CA ALA A 169 -29.55 -9.78 -9.00
C ALA A 169 -30.20 -10.46 -10.22
N ILE A 170 -31.05 -11.45 -9.99
CA ILE A 170 -31.59 -12.33 -11.02
C ILE A 170 -33.10 -12.12 -11.11
N LYS A 171 -33.57 -11.85 -12.33
CA LYS A 171 -34.96 -11.79 -12.68
C LYS A 171 -35.28 -12.97 -13.59
N MET A 172 -36.29 -13.73 -13.22
CA MET A 172 -36.68 -14.97 -13.90
C MET A 172 -38.12 -14.89 -14.36
N ARG A 173 -38.40 -15.42 -15.57
CA ARG A 173 -39.75 -15.48 -16.13
C ARG A 173 -40.06 -16.88 -16.67
N GLN A 174 -41.32 -17.28 -16.55
CA GLN A 174 -41.85 -18.47 -17.22
C GLN A 174 -42.00 -18.23 -18.73
N ALA A 175 -41.93 -19.30 -19.51
CA ALA A 175 -42.06 -19.18 -20.97
C ALA A 175 -43.43 -18.62 -21.42
N GLU A 176 -44.48 -19.03 -20.73
CA GLU A 176 -45.88 -18.74 -21.08
C GLU A 176 -46.45 -17.51 -20.37
N ASN A 177 -46.00 -17.21 -19.14
CA ASN A 177 -46.48 -16.08 -18.39
C ASN A 177 -45.46 -14.94 -18.32
N LYS A 178 -45.62 -13.94 -19.19
CA LYS A 178 -44.74 -12.77 -19.25
C LYS A 178 -45.00 -11.76 -18.15
N LYS A 179 -46.09 -11.87 -17.41
CA LYS A 179 -46.49 -10.87 -16.38
C LYS A 179 -45.93 -11.17 -15.02
N GLU A 180 -45.71 -12.43 -14.66
CA GLU A 180 -45.15 -12.81 -13.35
C GLU A 180 -43.63 -13.06 -13.46
N ALA A 181 -42.86 -12.30 -12.71
CA ALA A 181 -41.41 -12.47 -12.58
C ALA A 181 -41.05 -12.85 -11.15
N ALA A 182 -40.16 -13.83 -10.99
CA ALA A 182 -39.52 -14.14 -9.73
C ALA A 182 -38.15 -13.47 -9.67
N TYR A 183 -37.69 -13.20 -8.45
CA TYR A 183 -36.45 -12.46 -8.20
C TYR A 183 -35.60 -13.18 -7.16
N ALA A 184 -34.33 -13.34 -7.45
CA ALA A 184 -33.36 -13.92 -6.54
C ALA A 184 -32.06 -13.11 -6.52
N ILE A 185 -31.25 -13.33 -5.52
CA ILE A 185 -29.84 -12.89 -5.53
C ILE A 185 -28.92 -14.09 -5.37
N LEU A 186 -27.72 -13.97 -5.88
CA LEU A 186 -26.67 -14.97 -5.79
C LEU A 186 -25.32 -14.31 -5.58
N ALA A 187 -24.62 -14.69 -4.51
CA ALA A 187 -23.23 -14.28 -4.29
C ALA A 187 -22.29 -15.04 -5.22
N LEU A 188 -21.33 -14.36 -5.83
CA LEU A 188 -20.32 -15.01 -6.67
C LEU A 188 -19.27 -15.70 -5.78
N PRO A 189 -18.98 -16.99 -5.95
CA PRO A 189 -18.01 -17.73 -5.14
C PRO A 189 -16.57 -17.47 -5.63
N VAL A 190 -16.13 -16.22 -5.67
CA VAL A 190 -14.81 -15.81 -6.17
C VAL A 190 -13.66 -16.46 -5.41
N ALA A 191 -13.83 -16.68 -4.11
CA ALA A 191 -12.82 -17.37 -3.28
C ALA A 191 -12.59 -18.83 -3.70
N LEU A 192 -13.63 -19.50 -4.20
CA LEU A 192 -13.58 -20.90 -4.64
C LEU A 192 -13.07 -21.05 -6.08
N ALA A 193 -13.64 -20.28 -7.01
CA ALA A 193 -13.44 -20.48 -8.44
C ALA A 193 -12.49 -19.47 -9.11
N GLY A 194 -12.07 -18.44 -8.37
CA GLY A 194 -11.40 -17.29 -8.95
C GLY A 194 -12.38 -16.34 -9.62
N ARG A 195 -11.87 -15.19 -10.07
CA ARG A 195 -12.68 -14.19 -10.77
C ARG A 195 -12.74 -14.43 -12.27
N PHE A 196 -11.70 -15.01 -12.82
CA PHE A 196 -11.51 -15.29 -14.25
C PHE A 196 -11.44 -16.78 -14.48
N VAL A 197 -12.13 -17.24 -15.51
CA VAL A 197 -12.13 -18.63 -15.94
C VAL A 197 -11.49 -18.71 -17.31
N ARG A 198 -10.38 -19.47 -17.41
CA ARG A 198 -9.75 -19.76 -18.70
C ARG A 198 -10.58 -20.81 -19.42
N LEU A 199 -11.01 -20.46 -20.61
CA LEU A 199 -11.74 -21.34 -21.52
C LEU A 199 -10.74 -22.17 -22.35
N PRO A 200 -11.20 -23.22 -23.06
CA PRO A 200 -10.38 -23.93 -24.02
C PRO A 200 -9.79 -22.99 -25.06
N ASP A 201 -8.51 -23.14 -25.32
CA ASP A 201 -7.79 -22.36 -26.32
C ASP A 201 -8.33 -22.74 -27.72
N LYS A 202 -8.38 -21.76 -28.63
CA LYS A 202 -8.83 -21.95 -30.01
C LYS A 202 -7.78 -21.34 -30.95
N GLU A 203 -7.31 -22.16 -31.92
CA GLU A 203 -6.30 -21.73 -32.88
C GLU A 203 -5.03 -21.14 -32.24
N GLY A 204 -4.67 -21.64 -31.04
CA GLY A 204 -3.52 -21.16 -30.27
C GLY A 204 -3.78 -19.86 -29.53
N GLN A 205 -5.00 -19.31 -29.56
CA GLN A 205 -5.39 -18.10 -28.83
C GLN A 205 -6.01 -18.44 -27.47
N CYS A 206 -5.70 -17.63 -26.46
CA CYS A 206 -6.19 -17.80 -25.10
C CYS A 206 -7.52 -17.04 -24.92
N TYR A 207 -8.53 -17.74 -24.41
CA TYR A 207 -9.84 -17.15 -24.11
C TYR A 207 -10.09 -17.15 -22.60
N ILE A 208 -10.58 -16.05 -22.08
CA ILE A 208 -10.87 -15.84 -20.68
C ILE A 208 -12.25 -15.21 -20.54
N THR A 209 -13.03 -15.66 -19.57
CA THR A 209 -14.32 -15.06 -19.24
C THR A 209 -14.41 -14.75 -17.75
N TYR A 210 -15.30 -13.84 -17.38
CA TYR A 210 -15.61 -13.57 -15.98
C TYR A 210 -16.47 -14.70 -15.39
N LEU A 211 -16.25 -15.00 -14.11
CA LEU A 211 -17.10 -15.95 -13.36
C LEU A 211 -18.58 -15.55 -13.40
N ASP A 212 -18.88 -14.25 -13.49
CA ASP A 212 -20.24 -13.71 -13.68
C ASP A 212 -20.92 -14.32 -14.89
N ASP A 213 -20.22 -14.39 -16.03
CA ASP A 213 -20.77 -14.89 -17.27
C ASP A 213 -20.87 -16.41 -17.28
N VAL A 214 -19.94 -17.11 -16.62
CA VAL A 214 -20.06 -18.54 -16.35
C VAL A 214 -21.37 -18.83 -15.59
N ILE A 215 -21.66 -18.07 -14.54
CA ILE A 215 -22.86 -18.23 -13.75
C ILE A 215 -24.11 -17.81 -14.54
N ARG A 216 -24.07 -16.71 -15.33
CA ARG A 216 -25.18 -16.31 -16.20
C ARG A 216 -25.59 -17.41 -17.15
N LEU A 217 -24.63 -18.08 -17.80
CA LEU A 217 -24.87 -19.23 -18.67
C LEU A 217 -25.49 -20.42 -17.93
N CYS A 218 -25.07 -20.64 -16.69
CA CYS A 218 -25.52 -21.77 -15.87
C CYS A 218 -26.83 -21.51 -15.10
N LEU A 219 -27.45 -20.33 -15.21
CA LEU A 219 -28.72 -20.04 -14.52
C LEU A 219 -29.82 -21.09 -14.80
N PRO A 220 -30.00 -21.60 -16.05
CA PRO A 220 -30.96 -22.67 -16.30
C PRO A 220 -30.67 -23.96 -15.52
N LEU A 221 -29.39 -24.26 -15.24
CA LEU A 221 -28.95 -25.42 -14.46
C LEU A 221 -29.15 -25.18 -12.95
N ILE A 222 -28.82 -23.95 -12.48
CA ILE A 222 -28.95 -23.55 -11.07
C ILE A 222 -30.42 -23.61 -10.63
N PHE A 223 -31.35 -23.20 -11.49
CA PHE A 223 -32.79 -23.18 -11.24
C PHE A 223 -33.51 -24.36 -11.91
N GLN A 224 -32.81 -25.46 -12.17
CA GLN A 224 -33.37 -26.67 -12.77
C GLN A 224 -34.54 -27.20 -11.93
N GLY A 225 -35.59 -27.70 -12.60
CA GLY A 225 -36.80 -28.19 -11.92
C GLY A 225 -37.82 -27.10 -11.60
N LEU A 226 -37.47 -25.82 -11.75
CA LEU A 226 -38.41 -24.70 -11.64
C LEU A 226 -38.98 -24.29 -13.00
N PRO A 227 -40.15 -23.62 -13.07
CA PRO A 227 -40.85 -23.33 -14.34
C PRO A 227 -40.23 -22.15 -15.12
N TYR A 228 -39.08 -21.64 -14.73
CA TYR A 228 -38.46 -20.48 -15.33
C TYR A 228 -37.60 -20.88 -16.54
N ARG A 229 -37.67 -20.08 -17.61
CA ARG A 229 -36.95 -20.33 -18.88
C ARG A 229 -36.19 -19.10 -19.41
N ARG A 230 -36.49 -17.92 -18.87
CA ARG A 230 -35.80 -16.68 -19.24
C ARG A 230 -35.20 -16.07 -18.01
N PHE A 231 -33.91 -15.69 -18.13
CA PHE A 231 -33.12 -15.18 -17.04
C PHE A 231 -32.45 -13.86 -17.46
N GLU A 232 -32.56 -12.85 -16.63
CA GLU A 232 -31.81 -11.60 -16.72
C GLU A 232 -31.02 -11.49 -15.40
N ALA A 233 -29.68 -11.33 -15.47
CA ALA A 233 -28.84 -11.28 -14.28
C ALA A 233 -27.83 -10.14 -14.38
N ASN A 234 -27.93 -9.20 -13.45
CA ASN A 234 -27.13 -7.99 -13.41
C ASN A 234 -26.30 -7.97 -12.12
N ALA A 235 -25.03 -7.57 -12.26
CA ALA A 235 -24.15 -7.49 -11.12
C ALA A 235 -24.45 -6.27 -10.24
N PHE A 236 -24.29 -6.44 -8.94
CA PHE A 236 -24.23 -5.33 -7.99
C PHE A 236 -23.28 -5.65 -6.86
N LYS A 237 -22.76 -4.58 -6.24
CA LYS A 237 -21.98 -4.69 -5.02
C LYS A 237 -22.36 -3.56 -4.07
N PHE A 238 -22.23 -3.81 -2.79
CA PHE A 238 -22.34 -2.78 -1.77
C PHE A 238 -21.08 -2.74 -0.91
N THR A 239 -20.75 -1.55 -0.42
CA THR A 239 -19.64 -1.31 0.47
C THR A 239 -20.21 -0.96 1.84
N LYS A 240 -19.75 -1.63 2.88
CA LYS A 240 -20.13 -1.37 4.28
C LYS A 240 -19.18 -0.38 4.94
N ASP A 241 -19.59 0.22 6.05
CA ASP A 241 -18.70 1.03 6.86
C ASP A 241 -17.53 0.17 7.37
N ALA A 242 -16.31 0.66 7.14
CA ALA A 242 -15.09 0.00 7.59
C ALA A 242 -14.70 0.38 9.03
N GLU A 243 -15.40 1.32 9.65
CA GLU A 243 -15.13 1.68 11.04
C GLU A 243 -15.62 0.60 11.98
N MET A 244 -14.75 0.22 12.89
CA MET A 244 -15.00 -0.81 13.89
C MET A 244 -15.35 -0.12 15.19
N GLU A 245 -16.60 -0.26 15.64
CA GLU A 245 -16.97 0.10 17.01
C GLU A 245 -16.32 -0.88 17.97
N ILE A 246 -15.37 -0.39 18.76
CA ILE A 246 -14.76 -1.17 19.84
C ILE A 246 -15.60 -0.94 21.10
N ASP A 247 -16.20 -2.01 21.58
CA ASP A 247 -16.95 -2.02 22.84
C ASP A 247 -16.06 -1.55 24.01
N ASN A 248 -16.49 -0.50 24.69
CA ASN A 248 -15.78 0.06 25.86
C ASN A 248 -15.99 -0.75 27.14
N ASP A 249 -16.60 -1.95 27.06
CA ASP A 249 -16.78 -2.83 28.23
C ASP A 249 -15.42 -3.26 28.80
N LEU A 250 -15.10 -2.79 30.00
CA LEU A 250 -13.86 -3.07 30.71
C LEU A 250 -13.69 -4.54 31.13
N ARG A 251 -14.73 -5.36 31.03
CA ARG A 251 -14.73 -6.78 31.44
C ARG A 251 -14.12 -7.72 30.40
N ASN A 252 -14.06 -7.31 29.14
CA ASN A 252 -13.56 -8.14 28.05
C ASN A 252 -12.11 -7.77 27.70
N GLY A 253 -11.24 -8.75 27.53
CA GLY A 253 -9.87 -8.55 27.08
C GLY A 253 -9.82 -7.97 25.66
N THR A 254 -8.76 -7.19 25.35
CA THR A 254 -8.59 -6.49 24.06
C THR A 254 -8.77 -7.38 22.84
N LEU A 255 -8.27 -8.60 22.85
CA LEU A 255 -8.43 -9.60 21.79
C LEU A 255 -9.90 -9.99 21.56
N GLN A 256 -10.68 -10.18 22.64
CA GLN A 256 -12.09 -10.52 22.53
C GLN A 256 -12.92 -9.37 22.00
N LYS A 257 -12.61 -8.13 22.43
CA LYS A 257 -13.26 -6.91 21.94
C LYS A 257 -13.06 -6.73 20.44
N ILE A 258 -11.83 -6.88 19.96
CA ILE A 258 -11.49 -6.75 18.54
C ILE A 258 -12.11 -7.88 17.73
N SER A 259 -12.07 -9.12 18.23
CA SER A 259 -12.72 -10.26 17.58
C SER A 259 -14.25 -10.06 17.45
N LYS A 260 -14.90 -9.48 18.48
CA LYS A 260 -16.32 -9.11 18.44
C LYS A 260 -16.57 -7.97 17.47
N GLY A 261 -15.72 -6.93 17.46
CA GLY A 261 -15.79 -5.81 16.51
C GLY A 261 -15.60 -6.25 15.05
N VAL A 262 -14.66 -7.16 14.76
CA VAL A 262 -14.51 -7.77 13.41
C VAL A 262 -15.77 -8.52 12.99
N LYS A 263 -16.41 -9.24 13.91
CA LYS A 263 -17.68 -9.93 13.61
C LYS A 263 -18.86 -8.96 13.42
N SER A 264 -18.92 -7.86 14.19
CA SER A 264 -19.98 -6.85 14.05
C SER A 264 -19.85 -6.06 12.75
N ARG A 265 -18.63 -5.77 12.28
CA ARG A 265 -18.38 -5.13 10.98
C ARG A 265 -18.96 -5.93 9.81
N LYS A 266 -18.96 -7.26 9.87
CA LYS A 266 -19.61 -8.12 8.87
C LYS A 266 -21.12 -7.86 8.73
N ARG A 267 -21.75 -7.33 9.78
CA ARG A 267 -23.19 -7.00 9.84
C ARG A 267 -23.47 -5.51 9.69
N GLY A 268 -22.44 -4.68 9.40
CA GLY A 268 -22.57 -3.24 9.24
C GLY A 268 -23.56 -2.84 8.14
N GLU A 269 -24.15 -1.65 8.26
CA GLU A 269 -25.05 -1.10 7.24
C GLU A 269 -24.29 -0.75 5.95
N PRO A 270 -24.91 -0.95 4.77
CA PRO A 270 -24.32 -0.52 3.50
C PRO A 270 -24.18 1.00 3.46
N LEU A 271 -23.03 1.49 2.96
CA LEU A 271 -22.76 2.92 2.75
C LEU A 271 -22.86 3.32 1.27
N ARG A 272 -22.60 2.40 0.36
CA ARG A 272 -22.55 2.63 -1.07
C ARG A 272 -23.01 1.40 -1.82
N VAL A 273 -23.78 1.61 -2.88
CA VAL A 273 -24.19 0.57 -3.81
C VAL A 273 -23.73 0.95 -5.22
N ILE A 274 -23.10 0.02 -5.91
CA ILE A 274 -22.83 0.10 -7.35
C ILE A 274 -23.60 -1.03 -8.01
N TYR A 275 -24.34 -0.71 -9.06
CA TYR A 275 -25.15 -1.68 -9.79
C TYR A 275 -24.92 -1.53 -11.30
N ASP A 276 -25.11 -2.61 -12.04
CA ASP A 276 -25.05 -2.62 -13.51
C ASP A 276 -26.12 -1.66 -14.09
N ALA A 277 -25.68 -0.66 -14.87
CA ALA A 277 -26.56 0.36 -15.45
C ALA A 277 -27.67 -0.24 -16.35
N GLU A 278 -27.45 -1.43 -16.89
CA GLU A 278 -28.44 -2.17 -17.70
C GLU A 278 -29.45 -2.96 -16.87
N MET A 279 -29.34 -2.92 -15.53
CA MET A 279 -30.28 -3.61 -14.64
C MET A 279 -31.72 -3.12 -14.87
N PRO A 280 -32.69 -4.03 -15.08
CA PRO A 280 -34.10 -3.67 -15.24
C PRO A 280 -34.62 -2.82 -14.09
N LYS A 281 -35.34 -1.74 -14.37
CA LYS A 281 -35.82 -0.77 -13.36
C LYS A 281 -36.70 -1.42 -12.29
N ASP A 282 -37.51 -2.44 -12.64
CA ASP A 282 -38.34 -3.17 -11.69
C ASP A 282 -37.51 -4.06 -10.76
N LEU A 283 -36.43 -4.68 -11.26
CA LEU A 283 -35.47 -5.45 -10.46
C LEU A 283 -34.72 -4.52 -9.50
N LEU A 284 -34.17 -3.42 -10.02
CA LEU A 284 -33.46 -2.42 -9.21
C LEU A 284 -34.33 -1.88 -8.09
N LYS A 285 -35.56 -1.46 -8.38
CA LYS A 285 -36.49 -0.94 -7.37
C LYS A 285 -36.78 -1.96 -6.27
N ARG A 286 -37.00 -3.22 -6.66
CA ARG A 286 -37.25 -4.30 -5.67
C ARG A 286 -36.03 -4.60 -4.83
N LEU A 287 -34.85 -4.63 -5.45
CA LEU A 287 -33.56 -4.85 -4.77
C LEU A 287 -33.32 -3.74 -3.72
N MET A 288 -33.43 -2.48 -4.16
CA MET A 288 -33.21 -1.32 -3.27
C MET A 288 -34.16 -1.30 -2.09
N ASN A 289 -35.48 -1.47 -2.34
CA ASN A 289 -36.46 -1.49 -1.29
C ASN A 289 -36.26 -2.66 -0.31
N ARG A 290 -35.93 -3.86 -0.82
CA ARG A 290 -35.79 -5.05 0.02
C ARG A 290 -34.58 -5.02 0.93
N LEU A 291 -33.50 -4.40 0.46
CA LEU A 291 -32.25 -4.27 1.19
C LEU A 291 -32.16 -2.96 1.99
N ASN A 292 -33.21 -2.13 2.02
CA ASN A 292 -33.23 -0.80 2.64
C ASN A 292 -32.12 0.12 2.11
N LEU A 293 -31.81 0.01 0.80
CA LEU A 293 -30.75 0.77 0.14
C LEU A 293 -31.25 2.08 -0.49
N ASP A 294 -32.57 2.30 -0.50
CA ASP A 294 -33.25 3.50 -1.01
C ASP A 294 -32.98 4.78 -0.19
N LYS A 295 -32.47 4.60 1.03
CA LYS A 295 -32.05 5.70 1.92
C LYS A 295 -30.58 6.07 1.84
N LEU A 296 -29.80 5.37 0.97
CA LEU A 296 -28.37 5.63 0.83
C LEU A 296 -28.10 6.81 -0.07
N ASP A 297 -27.20 7.70 0.37
CA ASP A 297 -26.76 8.88 -0.40
C ASP A 297 -25.89 8.54 -1.60
N THR A 298 -25.38 7.29 -1.68
CA THR A 298 -24.42 6.85 -2.71
C THR A 298 -24.90 5.58 -3.42
N VAL A 299 -25.89 5.76 -4.30
CA VAL A 299 -26.31 4.74 -5.27
C VAL A 299 -25.77 5.14 -6.65
N GLN A 300 -24.92 4.31 -7.24
CA GLN A 300 -24.23 4.62 -8.50
C GLN A 300 -24.44 3.54 -9.53
N ALA A 301 -24.87 3.93 -10.74
CA ALA A 301 -24.81 3.08 -11.91
C ALA A 301 -23.36 2.86 -12.33
N GLY A 302 -23.01 1.63 -12.67
CA GLY A 302 -21.69 1.21 -13.13
C GLY A 302 -21.78 0.31 -14.37
N GLY A 303 -20.66 -0.29 -14.75
CA GLY A 303 -20.60 -1.25 -15.85
C GLY A 303 -21.13 -2.64 -15.49
N ARG A 304 -21.09 -3.55 -16.46
CA ARG A 304 -21.53 -4.95 -16.34
C ARG A 304 -20.77 -5.73 -15.27
N TYR A 305 -19.49 -5.40 -15.04
CA TYR A 305 -18.62 -6.06 -14.06
C TYR A 305 -18.20 -5.09 -12.95
N HIS A 306 -18.08 -5.62 -11.75
CA HIS A 306 -17.62 -4.88 -10.58
C HIS A 306 -16.35 -5.49 -10.00
N ASN A 307 -15.74 -4.83 -9.00
CA ASN A 307 -14.52 -5.27 -8.36
C ASN A 307 -13.33 -5.38 -9.32
N HIS A 308 -13.07 -4.34 -10.07
CA HIS A 308 -11.96 -4.31 -11.03
C HIS A 308 -10.57 -4.52 -10.39
N LYS A 309 -10.43 -4.48 -9.07
CA LYS A 309 -9.21 -4.92 -8.37
C LYS A 309 -8.79 -6.35 -8.73
N ASP A 310 -9.75 -7.18 -9.13
CA ASP A 310 -9.48 -8.56 -9.54
C ASP A 310 -8.61 -8.63 -10.81
N LEU A 311 -8.54 -7.55 -11.62
CA LEU A 311 -7.61 -7.42 -12.75
C LEU A 311 -6.14 -7.62 -12.36
N MET A 312 -5.77 -7.34 -11.09
CA MET A 312 -4.43 -7.67 -10.57
C MET A 312 -4.11 -9.17 -10.59
N ARG A 313 -5.13 -10.03 -10.68
CA ARG A 313 -5.02 -11.49 -10.73
C ARG A 313 -5.42 -12.07 -12.08
N PHE A 314 -5.43 -11.23 -13.10
CA PHE A 314 -5.76 -11.68 -14.46
C PHE A 314 -4.80 -12.78 -14.92
N PRO A 315 -5.29 -13.90 -15.51
CA PRO A 315 -4.46 -14.98 -15.98
C PRO A 315 -3.47 -14.53 -17.06
N ASP A 316 -2.22 -14.96 -16.94
CA ASP A 316 -1.18 -14.55 -17.90
C ASP A 316 -1.10 -15.45 -19.15
N CYS A 317 -1.93 -16.48 -19.24
CA CYS A 317 -1.95 -17.42 -20.35
C CYS A 317 -0.57 -18.02 -20.72
N GLY A 318 0.38 -18.00 -19.78
CA GLY A 318 1.76 -18.43 -20.02
C GLY A 318 2.65 -17.35 -20.66
N ARG A 319 2.12 -16.16 -20.99
CA ARG A 319 2.80 -15.03 -21.63
C ARG A 319 3.52 -14.16 -20.59
N LYS A 320 4.65 -14.66 -20.08
CA LYS A 320 5.49 -13.93 -19.11
C LYS A 320 6.16 -12.68 -19.73
N ASP A 321 6.30 -12.66 -21.04
CA ASP A 321 6.81 -11.54 -21.84
C ASP A 321 5.90 -10.30 -21.78
N LEU A 322 4.62 -10.48 -21.47
CA LEU A 322 3.64 -9.39 -21.31
C LEU A 322 3.62 -8.78 -19.89
N LYS A 323 4.61 -9.13 -19.04
CA LYS A 323 4.85 -8.57 -17.71
C LYS A 323 6.27 -7.99 -17.64
N TYR A 324 6.51 -7.15 -16.64
CA TYR A 324 7.88 -6.76 -16.33
C TYR A 324 8.73 -8.00 -16.01
N PRO A 325 9.97 -8.07 -16.52
CA PRO A 325 10.90 -9.13 -16.16
C PRO A 325 11.07 -9.21 -14.64
N ARG A 326 10.99 -10.39 -14.07
CA ARG A 326 11.21 -10.55 -12.63
C ARG A 326 12.68 -10.40 -12.32
N TRP A 327 13.01 -9.49 -11.43
CA TRP A 327 14.34 -9.41 -10.86
C TRP A 327 14.50 -10.38 -9.71
N THR A 328 15.61 -11.10 -9.70
CA THR A 328 15.96 -11.97 -8.56
C THR A 328 16.55 -11.10 -7.46
N PRO A 329 16.01 -11.13 -6.23
CA PRO A 329 16.62 -10.41 -5.13
C PRO A 329 18.06 -10.79 -4.91
N ILE A 330 18.92 -9.81 -4.72
CA ILE A 330 20.36 -9.99 -4.59
C ILE A 330 20.67 -10.42 -3.14
N ARG A 331 21.41 -11.50 -2.98
CA ARG A 331 21.89 -11.94 -1.68
C ARG A 331 23.17 -11.22 -1.33
N LYS A 332 23.14 -10.41 -0.27
CA LYS A 332 24.35 -9.80 0.27
C LYS A 332 25.26 -10.88 0.86
N GLN A 333 26.46 -11.01 0.33
CA GLN A 333 27.45 -12.04 0.75
C GLN A 333 27.74 -11.91 2.26
N GLU A 334 27.89 -10.69 2.75
CA GLU A 334 28.14 -10.39 4.16
C GLU A 334 26.98 -10.82 5.12
N LEU A 335 25.78 -11.07 4.61
CA LEU A 335 24.63 -11.55 5.40
C LEU A 335 24.26 -13.01 5.10
N SER A 336 24.89 -13.64 4.11
CA SER A 336 24.55 -14.98 3.63
C SER A 336 25.67 -16.01 3.84
N GLY A 337 26.88 -15.57 4.16
CA GLY A 337 28.06 -16.41 4.37
C GLY A 337 27.97 -17.32 5.61
N PRO A 338 28.96 -18.18 5.87
CA PRO A 338 28.98 -19.10 7.01
C PRO A 338 29.22 -18.40 8.36
N GLU A 339 29.68 -17.17 8.34
CA GLU A 339 30.05 -16.41 9.53
C GLU A 339 28.82 -15.93 10.31
N SER A 340 28.99 -15.65 11.61
CA SER A 340 27.94 -15.11 12.47
C SER A 340 27.49 -13.73 11.99
N VAL A 341 26.21 -13.59 11.65
CA VAL A 341 25.65 -12.32 11.22
C VAL A 341 25.54 -11.32 12.42
N LEU A 342 25.36 -11.83 13.64
CA LEU A 342 25.34 -11.00 14.83
C LEU A 342 26.71 -10.37 15.11
N GLU A 343 27.81 -11.14 14.96
CA GLU A 343 29.16 -10.59 15.10
C GLU A 343 29.48 -9.59 13.99
N GLN A 344 29.11 -9.87 12.76
CA GLN A 344 29.28 -8.91 11.66
C GLN A 344 28.57 -7.58 11.89
N ILE A 345 27.36 -7.59 12.48
CA ILE A 345 26.65 -6.35 12.84
C ILE A 345 27.37 -5.64 13.99
N ARG A 346 28.00 -6.36 14.91
CA ARG A 346 28.79 -5.80 16.02
C ARG A 346 30.09 -5.13 15.54
N GLU A 347 30.65 -5.56 14.44
CA GLU A 347 31.83 -4.97 13.82
C GLU A 347 31.50 -3.68 13.08
N ARG A 348 30.45 -3.72 12.25
CA ARG A 348 29.96 -2.54 11.52
C ARG A 348 28.49 -2.67 11.17
N ASN A 349 27.83 -1.55 10.88
CA ASN A 349 26.45 -1.53 10.46
C ASN A 349 26.24 -2.37 9.19
N ARG A 350 25.08 -3.03 9.11
CA ARG A 350 24.59 -3.72 7.93
C ARG A 350 23.33 -3.05 7.41
N PHE A 351 23.15 -3.09 6.10
CA PHE A 351 22.05 -2.41 5.43
C PHE A 351 21.42 -3.28 4.35
N LEU A 352 20.10 -3.31 4.31
CA LEU A 352 19.32 -3.93 3.25
C LEU A 352 18.39 -2.92 2.62
N HIS A 353 18.28 -2.95 1.29
CA HIS A 353 17.26 -2.23 0.52
C HIS A 353 16.41 -3.26 -0.22
N VAL A 354 15.29 -3.64 0.39
CA VAL A 354 14.32 -4.56 -0.24
C VAL A 354 13.46 -3.79 -1.25
N PRO A 355 12.95 -4.42 -2.31
CA PRO A 355 13.08 -5.82 -2.72
C PRO A 355 14.34 -6.12 -3.56
N TYR A 356 15.24 -5.16 -3.74
CA TYR A 356 16.49 -5.36 -4.48
C TYR A 356 17.39 -6.38 -3.77
N HIS A 357 17.57 -6.23 -2.45
CA HIS A 357 18.21 -7.21 -1.61
C HIS A 357 17.20 -8.23 -1.07
N ASP A 358 17.67 -9.45 -0.84
CA ASP A 358 16.88 -10.52 -0.22
C ASP A 358 16.56 -10.16 1.25
N PHE A 359 15.32 -10.35 1.65
CA PHE A 359 14.86 -10.18 3.02
C PHE A 359 15.39 -11.26 3.97
N ASP A 360 15.89 -12.38 3.41
CA ASP A 360 16.45 -13.48 4.18
C ASP A 360 17.64 -13.05 5.05
N GLY A 361 18.36 -11.98 4.68
CA GLY A 361 19.39 -11.38 5.53
C GLY A 361 18.86 -10.94 6.91
N TYR A 362 17.69 -10.31 6.98
CA TYR A 362 17.05 -9.98 8.26
C TYR A 362 16.51 -11.24 8.98
N LEU A 363 15.93 -12.18 8.24
CA LEU A 363 15.44 -13.43 8.83
C LEU A 363 16.58 -14.19 9.50
N ARG A 364 17.76 -14.21 8.90
CA ARG A 364 18.95 -14.85 9.46
C ARG A 364 19.36 -14.22 10.79
N VAL A 365 19.29 -12.90 10.93
CA VAL A 365 19.56 -12.22 12.22
C VAL A 365 18.64 -12.76 13.30
N LEU A 366 17.35 -12.92 13.04
CA LEU A 366 16.40 -13.48 14.01
C LEU A 366 16.64 -14.95 14.29
N GLN A 367 16.95 -15.76 13.27
CA GLN A 367 17.22 -17.19 13.39
C GLN A 367 18.49 -17.44 14.22
N GLU A 368 19.56 -16.68 13.95
CA GLU A 368 20.79 -16.79 14.73
C GLU A 368 20.55 -16.30 16.16
N ALA A 369 19.85 -15.18 16.35
CA ALA A 369 19.50 -14.68 17.67
C ALA A 369 18.67 -15.68 18.50
N ALA A 370 17.83 -16.48 17.84
CA ALA A 370 17.04 -17.52 18.52
C ALA A 370 17.91 -18.63 19.11
N LEU A 371 19.07 -18.90 18.50
CA LEU A 371 19.98 -19.99 18.90
C LEU A 371 21.19 -19.51 19.69
N HIS A 372 21.63 -18.27 19.47
CA HIS A 372 22.89 -17.76 20.02
C HIS A 372 22.85 -17.67 21.56
N LYS A 373 23.84 -18.26 22.25
CA LYS A 373 23.89 -18.37 23.72
C LYS A 373 23.95 -17.02 24.42
N GLU A 374 24.63 -16.04 23.81
CA GLU A 374 24.79 -14.70 24.35
C GLU A 374 23.53 -13.84 24.21
N VAL A 375 22.55 -14.22 23.42
CA VAL A 375 21.27 -13.51 23.33
C VAL A 375 20.42 -13.78 24.57
N ARG A 376 20.06 -12.72 25.28
CA ARG A 376 19.21 -12.75 26.47
C ARG A 376 17.74 -12.55 26.13
N SER A 377 17.44 -11.52 25.30
CA SER A 377 16.07 -11.19 24.94
C SER A 377 15.97 -10.61 23.54
N ILE A 378 14.79 -10.77 22.94
CA ILE A 378 14.42 -10.19 21.65
C ILE A 378 13.11 -9.41 21.85
N LYS A 379 13.09 -8.13 21.51
CA LYS A 379 11.89 -7.30 21.45
C LYS A 379 11.67 -6.83 20.01
N THR A 380 10.46 -6.93 19.48
CA THR A 380 10.15 -6.47 18.10
C THR A 380 8.73 -5.92 17.99
N THR A 381 8.52 -5.00 17.05
CA THR A 381 7.20 -4.48 16.69
C THR A 381 6.73 -5.13 15.38
N LEU A 382 5.50 -5.60 15.33
CA LEU A 382 4.88 -6.23 14.15
C LEU A 382 3.54 -5.56 13.86
N TYR A 383 3.40 -4.98 12.68
CA TYR A 383 2.18 -4.28 12.27
C TYR A 383 1.29 -5.17 11.40
N ARG A 384 1.88 -5.86 10.43
CA ARG A 384 1.25 -6.83 9.53
C ARG A 384 2.07 -8.10 9.50
N LEU A 385 1.39 -9.24 9.50
CA LEU A 385 2.01 -10.55 9.51
C LEU A 385 1.61 -11.35 8.26
N ALA A 386 2.59 -11.99 7.63
CA ALA A 386 2.34 -12.90 6.52
C ALA A 386 1.54 -14.12 7.00
N LYS A 387 0.71 -14.71 6.13
CA LYS A 387 -0.09 -15.89 6.45
C LYS A 387 0.76 -17.07 6.95
N ASP A 388 1.99 -17.20 6.43
CA ASP A 388 3.00 -18.18 6.85
C ASP A 388 4.31 -17.44 7.19
N SER A 389 4.30 -16.63 8.27
CA SER A 389 5.42 -15.76 8.63
C SER A 389 6.62 -16.49 9.18
N LYS A 390 7.75 -16.41 8.47
CA LYS A 390 9.06 -16.89 8.93
C LYS A 390 9.58 -16.07 10.12
N VAL A 391 9.27 -14.77 10.16
CA VAL A 391 9.60 -13.88 11.28
C VAL A 391 8.97 -14.42 12.58
N VAL A 392 7.67 -14.72 12.56
CA VAL A 392 6.98 -15.28 13.74
C VAL A 392 7.53 -16.63 14.13
N LYS A 393 7.83 -17.50 13.17
CA LYS A 393 8.45 -18.80 13.42
C LYS A 393 9.81 -18.67 14.13
N ALA A 394 10.64 -17.71 13.71
CA ALA A 394 11.93 -17.44 14.37
C ALA A 394 11.76 -16.95 15.82
N LEU A 395 10.77 -16.08 16.07
CA LEU A 395 10.46 -15.58 17.41
C LEU A 395 9.93 -16.70 18.34
N ILE A 396 9.08 -17.58 17.83
CA ILE A 396 8.63 -18.78 18.56
C ILE A 396 9.82 -19.70 18.89
N ALA A 397 10.72 -19.92 17.92
CA ALA A 397 11.93 -20.71 18.14
C ALA A 397 12.80 -20.06 19.24
N ALA A 398 12.96 -18.74 19.23
CA ALA A 398 13.70 -18.03 20.27
C ALA A 398 13.10 -18.23 21.67
N ALA A 399 11.79 -18.11 21.82
CA ALA A 399 11.09 -18.34 23.09
C ALA A 399 11.29 -19.78 23.59
N ARG A 400 11.13 -20.75 22.69
CA ARG A 400 11.37 -22.19 23.01
C ARG A 400 12.82 -22.51 23.38
N ASN A 401 13.78 -21.72 22.87
CA ASN A 401 15.20 -21.79 23.26
C ASN A 401 15.52 -20.97 24.54
N GLY A 402 14.51 -20.58 25.31
CA GLY A 402 14.67 -19.90 26.61
C GLY A 402 15.03 -18.41 26.52
N LYS A 403 14.86 -17.78 25.36
CA LYS A 403 15.03 -16.32 25.25
C LYS A 403 13.78 -15.60 25.75
N LYS A 404 13.93 -14.44 26.42
CA LYS A 404 12.81 -13.57 26.74
C LYS A 404 12.38 -12.85 25.46
N VAL A 405 11.24 -13.22 24.89
CA VAL A 405 10.73 -12.62 23.66
C VAL A 405 9.52 -11.74 23.96
N THR A 406 9.56 -10.48 23.52
CA THR A 406 8.45 -9.54 23.60
C THR A 406 8.08 -9.07 22.20
N VAL A 407 6.80 -9.21 21.82
CA VAL A 407 6.30 -8.79 20.54
C VAL A 407 5.17 -7.79 20.73
N VAL A 408 5.31 -6.61 20.13
CA VAL A 408 4.26 -5.60 20.09
C VAL A 408 3.49 -5.77 18.80
N ILE A 409 2.20 -6.11 18.87
CA ILE A 409 1.33 -6.32 17.71
C ILE A 409 0.27 -5.23 17.64
N GLU A 410 0.14 -4.57 16.49
CA GLU A 410 -0.96 -3.65 16.21
C GLU A 410 -2.17 -4.45 15.70
N LEU A 411 -3.13 -4.74 16.59
CA LEU A 411 -4.31 -5.50 16.26
C LEU A 411 -5.28 -4.76 15.32
N LEU A 412 -5.26 -3.42 15.36
CA LEU A 412 -6.11 -2.57 14.52
C LEU A 412 -5.47 -2.25 13.15
N ALA A 413 -4.57 -3.12 12.66
CA ALA A 413 -4.10 -3.06 11.29
C ALA A 413 -5.24 -3.39 10.34
N ARG A 414 -5.79 -2.39 9.65
CA ARG A 414 -6.96 -2.55 8.78
C ARG A 414 -6.77 -3.70 7.79
N PHE A 415 -7.76 -4.58 7.71
CA PHE A 415 -7.85 -5.76 6.83
C PHE A 415 -6.94 -6.94 7.19
N ASP A 416 -6.06 -6.82 8.20
CA ASP A 416 -5.18 -7.89 8.67
C ASP A 416 -5.53 -8.38 10.09
N GLU A 417 -6.63 -7.90 10.66
CA GLU A 417 -7.02 -8.15 12.05
C GLU A 417 -7.16 -9.65 12.34
N ALA A 418 -7.78 -10.40 11.44
CA ALA A 418 -7.99 -11.84 11.62
C ALA A 418 -6.66 -12.62 11.64
N SER A 419 -5.71 -12.29 10.76
CA SER A 419 -4.39 -12.90 10.72
C SER A 419 -3.59 -12.55 11.99
N ASN A 420 -3.63 -11.28 12.41
CA ASN A 420 -2.93 -10.84 13.60
C ASN A 420 -3.46 -11.51 14.88
N ILE A 421 -4.78 -11.77 14.97
CA ILE A 421 -5.39 -12.52 16.09
C ILE A 421 -4.86 -13.96 16.15
N VAL A 422 -4.81 -14.66 15.03
CA VAL A 422 -4.34 -16.05 14.97
C VAL A 422 -2.88 -16.16 15.41
N TRP A 423 -2.01 -15.30 14.85
CA TRP A 423 -0.59 -15.29 15.21
C TRP A 423 -0.34 -14.85 16.66
N SER A 424 -1.13 -13.90 17.17
CA SER A 424 -1.04 -13.48 18.57
C SER A 424 -1.24 -14.66 19.53
N LYS A 425 -2.24 -15.50 19.26
CA LYS A 425 -2.49 -16.69 20.06
C LYS A 425 -1.33 -17.68 19.99
N GLN A 426 -0.81 -17.97 18.80
CA GLN A 426 0.32 -18.90 18.63
C GLN A 426 1.59 -18.41 19.35
N LEU A 427 1.86 -17.10 19.32
CA LEU A 427 2.97 -16.50 20.05
C LEU A 427 2.79 -16.65 21.58
N GLN A 428 1.60 -16.36 22.09
CA GLN A 428 1.28 -16.52 23.52
C GLN A 428 1.41 -17.98 23.97
N ASP A 429 0.88 -18.92 23.19
CA ASP A 429 0.98 -20.37 23.45
C ASP A 429 2.45 -20.84 23.47
N ALA A 430 3.34 -20.16 22.75
CA ALA A 430 4.79 -20.43 22.77
C ALA A 430 5.56 -19.74 23.90
N GLY A 431 4.88 -19.00 24.79
CA GLY A 431 5.50 -18.28 25.92
C GLY A 431 6.07 -16.89 25.57
N VAL A 432 5.70 -16.35 24.39
CA VAL A 432 6.08 -14.98 24.01
C VAL A 432 5.21 -13.97 24.75
N HIS A 433 5.82 -12.93 25.30
CA HIS A 433 5.09 -11.78 25.85
C HIS A 433 4.56 -10.91 24.72
N VAL A 434 3.23 -10.92 24.52
CA VAL A 434 2.56 -10.15 23.47
C VAL A 434 1.90 -8.91 24.04
N ILE A 435 2.25 -7.74 23.50
CA ILE A 435 1.68 -6.43 23.84
C ILE A 435 0.76 -6.01 22.68
N PHE A 436 -0.49 -5.70 22.98
CA PHE A 436 -1.50 -5.30 22.02
C PHE A 436 -1.62 -3.78 21.92
N GLY A 437 -0.70 -3.17 21.17
CA GLY A 437 -0.69 -1.73 20.96
C GLY A 437 -0.47 -0.91 22.23
N VAL A 438 -0.76 0.39 22.13
CA VAL A 438 -0.76 1.36 23.25
C VAL A 438 -2.09 2.10 23.18
N GLU A 439 -2.76 2.25 24.32
CA GLU A 439 -4.05 2.94 24.38
C GLU A 439 -3.93 4.38 23.87
N GLY A 440 -4.80 4.76 22.92
CA GLY A 440 -4.80 6.08 22.29
C GLY A 440 -3.70 6.32 21.24
N LEU A 441 -2.73 5.42 21.09
CA LEU A 441 -1.63 5.54 20.12
C LEU A 441 -1.49 4.26 19.28
N LYS A 442 -1.38 4.41 17.96
CA LYS A 442 -1.05 3.28 17.08
C LYS A 442 0.45 3.06 17.02
N VAL A 443 0.90 1.82 17.26
CA VAL A 443 2.32 1.47 17.10
C VAL A 443 2.61 1.21 15.63
N HIS A 444 3.36 2.14 15.01
CA HIS A 444 3.71 2.04 13.59
C HIS A 444 5.22 2.00 13.35
N SER A 445 6.04 2.08 14.39
CA SER A 445 7.49 1.85 14.29
C SER A 445 7.81 0.43 13.86
N LYS A 446 8.91 0.24 13.15
CA LYS A 446 9.43 -1.05 12.70
C LYS A 446 10.83 -1.21 13.27
N ILE A 447 10.89 -1.74 14.48
CA ILE A 447 12.12 -1.88 15.24
C ILE A 447 12.24 -3.27 15.86
N THR A 448 13.48 -3.75 15.94
CA THR A 448 13.85 -4.96 16.70
C THR A 448 15.04 -4.64 17.60
N HIS A 449 14.99 -5.07 18.85
CA HIS A 449 16.07 -4.98 19.81
C HIS A 449 16.47 -6.37 20.26
N ILE A 450 17.75 -6.72 20.11
CA ILE A 450 18.34 -7.97 20.55
C ILE A 450 19.31 -7.64 21.66
N GLN A 451 18.96 -8.01 22.89
CA GLN A 451 19.79 -7.78 24.07
C GLN A 451 20.81 -8.91 24.23
N MET A 452 22.08 -8.52 24.33
CA MET A 452 23.19 -9.44 24.53
C MET A 452 23.60 -9.49 26.01
N ARG A 453 24.06 -10.66 26.48
CA ARG A 453 24.60 -10.81 27.84
C ARG A 453 25.90 -10.02 28.02
N THR A 454 26.65 -9.83 26.96
CA THR A 454 27.94 -9.12 26.93
C THR A 454 27.82 -7.60 26.76
N GLY A 455 26.59 -7.05 26.66
CA GLY A 455 26.34 -5.62 26.68
C GLY A 455 26.54 -4.90 25.31
N LYS A 456 26.81 -5.62 24.21
CA LYS A 456 26.80 -5.05 22.85
C LYS A 456 25.50 -5.43 22.16
N ASP A 457 24.42 -4.78 22.52
CA ASP A 457 23.09 -5.00 21.98
C ASP A 457 23.02 -4.65 20.49
N ILE A 458 22.08 -5.29 19.78
CA ILE A 458 21.83 -5.07 18.36
C ILE A 458 20.43 -4.48 18.19
N ALA A 459 20.30 -3.48 17.31
CA ALA A 459 19.04 -2.93 16.90
C ALA A 459 18.86 -3.03 15.39
N CYS A 460 17.64 -3.38 14.94
CA CYS A 460 17.23 -3.24 13.56
C CYS A 460 16.15 -2.16 13.49
N VAL A 461 16.32 -1.19 12.60
CA VAL A 461 15.35 -0.12 12.32
C VAL A 461 14.99 -0.16 10.86
N SER A 462 13.69 -0.27 10.56
CA SER A 462 13.21 -0.37 9.18
C SER A 462 12.25 0.76 8.83
N THR A 463 12.24 1.14 7.56
CA THR A 463 11.23 2.05 7.00
C THR A 463 9.90 1.33 6.75
N GLY A 464 9.94 0.03 6.48
CA GLY A 464 8.80 -0.82 6.19
C GLY A 464 8.59 -1.98 7.17
N ASN A 465 7.46 -2.66 7.03
CA ASN A 465 7.09 -3.76 7.92
C ASN A 465 8.06 -4.94 7.78
N PHE A 466 8.35 -5.63 8.88
CA PHE A 466 9.05 -6.92 8.88
C PHE A 466 8.12 -8.03 8.37
N HIS A 467 7.83 -7.99 7.07
CA HIS A 467 6.84 -8.84 6.43
C HIS A 467 7.36 -9.31 5.07
N GLU A 468 7.48 -10.61 4.88
CA GLU A 468 8.12 -11.27 3.75
C GLU A 468 7.44 -10.92 2.41
N GLY A 469 6.12 -10.79 2.40
CA GLY A 469 5.35 -10.41 1.20
C GLY A 469 5.58 -8.95 0.81
N ASN A 470 5.56 -8.03 1.78
CA ASN A 470 5.81 -6.61 1.52
C ASN A 470 7.23 -6.38 1.02
N ALA A 471 8.21 -7.10 1.58
CA ALA A 471 9.61 -7.02 1.20
C ALA A 471 9.90 -7.46 -0.27
N ARG A 472 8.92 -8.05 -0.95
CA ARG A 472 9.01 -8.41 -2.38
C ARG A 472 8.44 -7.35 -3.32
N MET A 473 7.70 -6.38 -2.80
CA MET A 473 6.96 -5.41 -3.62
C MET A 473 7.19 -3.96 -3.21
N TYR A 474 7.60 -3.70 -1.97
CA TYR A 474 7.77 -2.36 -1.40
C TYR A 474 9.25 -2.05 -1.27
N THR A 475 9.67 -0.88 -1.74
CA THR A 475 11.06 -0.42 -1.53
C THR A 475 11.19 0.07 -0.10
N ASP A 476 11.93 -0.67 0.72
CA ASP A 476 12.17 -0.34 2.12
C ASP A 476 13.61 -0.58 2.52
N CYS A 477 14.07 0.19 3.49
CA CYS A 477 15.43 0.14 4.02
C CYS A 477 15.43 -0.47 5.41
N ILE A 478 16.37 -1.36 5.70
CA ILE A 478 16.59 -1.95 7.02
C ILE A 478 18.04 -1.67 7.44
N LEU A 479 18.20 -0.89 8.50
CA LEU A 479 19.49 -0.66 9.17
C LEU A 479 19.62 -1.64 10.33
N MET A 480 20.73 -2.36 10.39
CA MET A 480 21.11 -3.24 11.49
C MET A 480 22.41 -2.70 12.12
N THR A 481 22.38 -2.43 13.43
CA THR A 481 23.47 -1.71 14.11
C THR A 481 23.68 -2.21 15.52
N ALA A 482 24.91 -2.18 15.99
CA ALA A 482 25.29 -2.36 17.40
C ALA A 482 25.80 -1.06 18.04
N ASN A 483 25.54 0.10 17.40
CA ASN A 483 25.90 1.40 17.99
C ASN A 483 25.10 1.64 19.28
N PRO A 484 25.78 1.76 20.46
CA PRO A 484 25.10 1.86 21.75
C PRO A 484 24.23 3.12 21.88
N ARG A 485 24.54 4.21 21.15
CA ARG A 485 23.69 5.40 21.10
C ARG A 485 22.31 5.10 20.53
N LEU A 486 22.24 4.23 19.51
CA LEU A 486 21.01 3.86 18.82
C LEU A 486 20.30 2.70 19.54
N THR A 487 21.04 1.66 19.95
CA THR A 487 20.45 0.48 20.62
C THR A 487 19.80 0.85 21.95
N ASN A 488 20.40 1.78 22.71
CA ASN A 488 19.83 2.27 23.97
C ASN A 488 18.50 3.03 23.74
N ASP A 489 18.45 3.87 22.72
CA ASP A 489 17.21 4.59 22.39
C ASP A 489 16.13 3.64 21.84
N VAL A 490 16.51 2.61 21.05
CA VAL A 490 15.56 1.57 20.61
C VAL A 490 15.01 0.79 21.81
N ALA A 491 15.83 0.43 22.77
CA ALA A 491 15.39 -0.19 24.02
C ALA A 491 14.41 0.72 24.78
N ALA A 492 14.72 2.01 24.85
CA ALA A 492 13.87 3.02 25.51
C ALA A 492 12.51 3.20 24.78
N VAL A 493 12.42 2.98 23.45
CA VAL A 493 11.12 2.97 22.75
C VAL A 493 10.27 1.80 23.23
N PHE A 494 10.83 0.61 23.45
CA PHE A 494 10.07 -0.50 24.01
C PHE A 494 9.65 -0.23 25.46
N ASP A 495 10.47 0.41 26.26
CA ASP A 495 10.09 0.82 27.62
C ASP A 495 8.95 1.86 27.61
N PHE A 496 8.97 2.78 26.64
CA PHE A 496 7.86 3.72 26.41
C PHE A 496 6.57 3.00 25.98
N ILE A 497 6.64 1.99 25.11
CA ILE A 497 5.48 1.19 24.70
C ILE A 497 4.90 0.40 25.90
N GLU A 498 5.76 -0.17 26.73
CA GLU A 498 5.35 -0.93 27.92
C GLU A 498 4.76 -0.03 29.03
N ARG A 499 5.24 1.22 29.13
CA ARG A 499 4.88 2.19 30.16
C ARG A 499 4.70 3.60 29.58
N PRO A 500 3.64 3.85 28.79
CA PRO A 500 3.49 5.09 28.02
C PRO A 500 3.32 6.36 28.85
N TYR A 501 3.00 6.22 30.13
CA TYR A 501 2.84 7.35 31.06
C TYR A 501 4.17 7.76 31.75
N THR A 502 5.25 7.00 31.54
CA THR A 502 6.56 7.33 32.08
C THR A 502 7.31 8.25 31.12
N PRO A 503 7.76 9.44 31.54
CA PRO A 503 8.54 10.31 30.68
C PRO A 503 9.83 9.64 30.22
N VAL A 504 10.01 9.51 28.92
CA VAL A 504 11.21 8.97 28.28
C VAL A 504 11.83 10.05 27.40
N ARG A 505 13.15 10.23 27.49
CA ARG A 505 13.91 11.13 26.64
C ARG A 505 14.78 10.33 25.66
N PHE A 506 14.60 10.59 24.38
CA PHE A 506 15.40 9.99 23.32
C PHE A 506 16.52 10.94 22.91
N LYS A 507 17.78 10.46 22.99
CA LYS A 507 18.96 11.29 22.73
C LYS A 507 19.20 11.42 21.22
N GLU A 508 19.11 10.33 20.49
CA GLU A 508 19.44 10.21 19.07
C GLU A 508 18.19 10.07 18.20
N LEU A 509 17.29 9.16 18.55
CA LEU A 509 16.12 8.89 17.77
C LEU A 509 15.14 10.07 17.75
N LEU A 510 14.47 10.25 16.62
CA LEU A 510 13.28 11.07 16.51
C LEU A 510 12.09 10.14 16.74
N VAL A 511 11.39 10.31 17.85
CA VAL A 511 10.28 9.45 18.26
C VAL A 511 8.99 10.27 18.33
N SER A 512 7.94 9.82 17.68
CA SER A 512 6.59 10.37 17.79
C SER A 512 5.77 9.56 18.80
N PRO A 513 4.85 10.21 19.54
CA PRO A 513 4.44 11.63 19.49
C PRO A 513 5.33 12.58 20.31
N ASN A 514 6.46 12.12 20.80
CA ASN A 514 7.33 12.90 21.69
C ASN A 514 7.89 14.16 20.96
N GLU A 515 9.17 14.17 20.59
CA GLU A 515 9.84 15.35 20.05
C GLU A 515 10.08 15.29 18.52
N MET A 516 9.55 14.30 17.79
CA MET A 516 9.88 14.10 16.37
C MET A 516 9.58 15.35 15.53
N LYS A 517 8.37 15.89 15.62
CA LYS A 517 7.96 17.09 14.86
C LYS A 517 8.88 18.28 15.17
N GLN A 518 9.15 18.54 16.45
CA GLN A 518 10.00 19.63 16.87
C GLN A 518 11.46 19.44 16.43
N LYS A 519 11.96 18.20 16.41
CA LYS A 519 13.30 17.89 15.90
C LYS A 519 13.40 18.15 14.41
N PHE A 520 12.41 17.77 13.61
CA PHE A 520 12.36 18.11 12.17
C PHE A 520 12.29 19.62 11.94
N VAL A 521 11.44 20.33 12.68
CA VAL A 521 11.37 21.80 12.60
C VAL A 521 12.72 22.45 12.92
N ARG A 522 13.44 21.94 13.92
CA ARG A 522 14.81 22.44 14.25
C ARG A 522 15.80 22.18 13.11
N LEU A 523 15.74 21.01 12.45
CA LEU A 523 16.62 20.70 11.31
C LEU A 523 16.34 21.65 10.14
N ILE A 524 15.07 21.88 9.79
CA ILE A 524 14.69 22.82 8.73
C ILE A 524 15.12 24.26 9.08
N ASN A 525 14.88 24.69 10.31
CA ASN A 525 15.31 26.02 10.77
C ASN A 525 16.85 26.19 10.73
N GLN A 526 17.61 25.11 10.93
CA GLN A 526 19.05 25.15 10.80
C GLN A 526 19.47 25.39 9.34
N GLU A 527 18.79 24.77 8.35
CA GLU A 527 19.06 25.02 6.93
C GLU A 527 18.70 26.46 6.54
N ILE A 528 17.58 27.00 7.04
CA ILE A 528 17.22 28.40 6.85
C ILE A 528 18.32 29.34 7.41
N LYS A 529 18.79 29.05 8.63
CA LYS A 529 19.87 29.82 9.27
C LYS A 529 21.15 29.75 8.46
N ASN A 530 21.54 28.55 7.99
CA ASN A 530 22.73 28.36 7.16
C ASN A 530 22.62 29.19 5.87
N LYS A 531 21.48 29.12 5.19
CA LYS A 531 21.25 29.88 3.95
C LYS A 531 21.35 31.39 4.14
N ARG A 532 20.72 31.92 5.20
CA ARG A 532 20.83 33.34 5.58
C ARG A 532 22.27 33.77 5.88
N ALA A 533 23.11 32.86 6.38
CA ALA A 533 24.51 33.08 6.63
C ALA A 533 25.41 32.90 5.40
N GLY A 534 24.85 32.63 4.20
CA GLY A 534 25.61 32.35 2.98
C GLY A 534 26.30 30.98 2.96
N LEU A 535 25.94 30.08 3.87
CA LEU A 535 26.50 28.73 3.98
C LEU A 535 25.71 27.74 3.11
N PRO A 536 26.33 26.60 2.73
CA PRO A 536 25.62 25.52 2.04
C PRO A 536 24.37 25.06 2.81
N ALA A 537 23.23 24.98 2.12
CA ALA A 537 21.95 24.59 2.71
C ALA A 537 21.05 23.92 1.67
N TYR A 538 20.61 22.72 1.97
CA TYR A 538 19.59 22.01 1.20
C TYR A 538 18.81 21.02 2.07
N ILE A 539 17.65 20.64 1.59
CA ILE A 539 16.80 19.58 2.16
C ILE A 539 16.46 18.60 1.04
N LYS A 540 16.78 17.31 1.22
CA LYS A 540 16.28 16.25 0.36
C LYS A 540 15.47 15.28 1.19
N ALA A 541 14.29 14.89 0.72
CA ALA A 541 13.48 13.89 1.41
C ALA A 541 12.76 12.96 0.45
N LYS A 542 12.73 11.67 0.81
CA LYS A 542 11.87 10.67 0.21
C LYS A 542 10.84 10.26 1.25
N VAL A 543 9.56 10.44 0.93
CA VAL A 543 8.43 10.13 1.83
C VAL A 543 7.23 9.63 1.02
N ASN A 544 6.25 9.03 1.69
CA ASN A 544 5.02 8.70 1.00
C ASN A 544 4.05 9.89 0.97
N HIS A 545 4.01 10.70 2.04
CA HIS A 545 3.03 11.77 2.16
C HIS A 545 3.60 13.01 2.88
N ILE A 546 3.19 14.19 2.42
CA ILE A 546 3.45 15.47 3.09
C ILE A 546 2.11 16.21 3.22
N THR A 547 1.50 16.18 4.41
CA THR A 547 0.21 16.81 4.68
C THR A 547 0.12 17.45 6.08
N ASP A 548 1.22 17.40 6.86
CA ASP A 548 1.25 18.10 8.15
C ASP A 548 1.38 19.62 7.92
N PRO A 549 0.45 20.44 8.46
CA PRO A 549 0.44 21.87 8.21
C PRO A 549 1.71 22.59 8.68
N VAL A 550 2.28 22.15 9.79
CA VAL A 550 3.50 22.77 10.33
C VAL A 550 4.71 22.46 9.44
N MET A 551 4.79 21.22 8.94
CA MET A 551 5.87 20.83 8.01
C MET A 551 5.74 21.53 6.66
N VAL A 552 4.52 21.66 6.12
CA VAL A 552 4.24 22.38 4.88
C VAL A 552 4.65 23.85 5.01
N GLU A 553 4.24 24.54 6.08
CA GLU A 553 4.61 25.95 6.35
C GLU A 553 6.13 26.11 6.45
N LYS A 554 6.82 25.19 7.14
CA LYS A 554 8.28 25.26 7.31
C LYS A 554 9.04 25.01 6.01
N LEU A 555 8.54 24.14 5.14
CA LEU A 555 9.14 23.94 3.81
C LEU A 555 8.95 25.18 2.92
N TYR A 556 7.79 25.83 2.98
CA TYR A 556 7.56 27.09 2.29
C TYR A 556 8.47 28.21 2.83
N GLU A 557 8.63 28.33 4.14
CA GLU A 557 9.57 29.28 4.74
C GLU A 557 10.99 29.03 4.23
N ALA A 558 11.46 27.80 4.24
CA ALA A 558 12.79 27.44 3.76
C ALA A 558 12.97 27.75 2.26
N ALA A 559 11.98 27.43 1.43
CA ALA A 559 12.03 27.72 -0.01
C ALA A 559 12.07 29.22 -0.32
N ARG A 560 11.28 30.04 0.40
CA ARG A 560 11.30 31.52 0.27
C ARG A 560 12.63 32.13 0.68
N GLU A 561 13.33 31.51 1.60
CA GLU A 561 14.71 31.91 2.00
C GLU A 561 15.77 31.36 1.04
N GLY A 562 15.38 30.65 -0.02
CA GLY A 562 16.28 30.14 -1.05
C GLY A 562 17.01 28.84 -0.67
N VAL A 563 16.55 28.09 0.35
CA VAL A 563 17.05 26.74 0.62
C VAL A 563 16.58 25.82 -0.50
N GLN A 564 17.53 25.10 -1.13
CA GLN A 564 17.20 24.13 -2.16
C GLN A 564 16.45 22.92 -1.53
N ILE A 565 15.26 22.59 -2.04
CA ILE A 565 14.40 21.52 -1.54
C ILE A 565 14.06 20.55 -2.65
N ASP A 566 14.52 19.31 -2.54
CA ASP A 566 14.27 18.24 -3.48
C ASP A 566 13.47 17.11 -2.79
N LEU A 567 12.25 16.87 -3.22
CA LEU A 567 11.33 15.94 -2.57
C LEU A 567 10.91 14.80 -3.51
N LEU A 568 10.98 13.57 -3.01
CA LEU A 568 10.34 12.41 -3.61
C LEU A 568 9.07 12.10 -2.82
N VAL A 569 7.89 12.34 -3.40
CA VAL A 569 6.60 12.14 -2.73
C VAL A 569 5.73 11.20 -3.56
N ARG A 570 5.59 9.96 -3.10
CA ARG A 570 4.81 8.96 -3.81
C ARG A 570 3.31 9.29 -3.87
N GLY A 571 2.73 9.68 -2.75
CA GLY A 571 1.28 9.82 -2.56
C GLY A 571 0.82 11.27 -2.39
N ASN A 572 0.11 11.55 -1.30
CA ASN A 572 -0.46 12.87 -1.03
C ASN A 572 0.62 13.89 -0.75
N CYS A 573 0.51 15.03 -1.43
CA CYS A 573 1.36 16.19 -1.21
C CYS A 573 0.48 17.44 -1.12
N SER A 574 0.47 18.09 0.03
CA SER A 574 -0.27 19.35 0.22
C SER A 574 0.52 20.59 -0.22
N LEU A 575 1.77 20.41 -0.66
CA LEU A 575 2.57 21.46 -1.25
C LEU A 575 2.08 21.79 -2.67
N VAL A 576 1.96 23.07 -2.98
CA VAL A 576 1.73 23.60 -4.32
C VAL A 576 3.02 24.25 -4.78
N ASN A 577 3.63 23.69 -5.82
CA ASN A 577 4.92 24.17 -6.31
C ASN A 577 4.73 25.17 -7.44
N SER A 578 4.48 26.43 -7.08
CA SER A 578 4.22 27.52 -8.02
C SER A 578 4.83 28.84 -7.58
N GLY A 579 4.99 29.76 -8.51
CA GLY A 579 5.52 31.10 -8.24
C GLY A 579 6.96 31.07 -7.69
N GLN A 580 7.24 31.94 -6.73
CA GLN A 580 8.58 32.10 -6.13
C GLN A 580 9.15 30.84 -5.48
N VAL A 581 8.25 29.94 -5.00
CA VAL A 581 8.63 28.69 -4.34
C VAL A 581 9.23 27.68 -5.34
N SER A 582 8.79 27.72 -6.60
CA SER A 582 9.23 26.78 -7.64
C SER A 582 10.69 26.94 -8.04
N GLU A 583 11.33 28.08 -7.77
CA GLU A 583 12.75 28.32 -8.03
C GLU A 583 13.66 27.49 -7.09
N SER A 584 13.20 27.23 -5.87
CA SER A 584 13.96 26.54 -4.83
C SER A 584 13.41 25.16 -4.47
N MET A 585 12.25 24.77 -5.02
CA MET A 585 11.61 23.51 -4.66
C MET A 585 11.31 22.67 -5.90
N ARG A 586 11.70 21.39 -5.84
CA ARG A 586 11.33 20.37 -6.82
C ARG A 586 10.67 19.19 -6.13
N ILE A 587 9.54 18.72 -6.65
CA ILE A 587 8.79 17.59 -6.10
C ILE A 587 8.54 16.58 -7.21
N VAL A 588 8.96 15.34 -7.00
CA VAL A 588 8.84 14.24 -7.97
C VAL A 588 8.08 13.09 -7.32
N GLY A 589 7.15 12.49 -8.06
CA GLY A 589 6.43 11.29 -7.66
C GLY A 589 6.72 10.13 -8.61
N ILE A 590 7.02 8.95 -8.09
CA ILE A 590 7.32 7.77 -8.90
C ILE A 590 6.24 6.71 -8.70
N ILE A 591 5.72 6.21 -9.81
CA ILE A 591 4.90 4.99 -9.89
C ILE A 591 5.62 4.05 -10.85
N ASP A 592 6.04 2.89 -10.34
CA ASP A 592 6.80 1.93 -11.11
C ASP A 592 6.49 0.49 -10.65
N ARG A 593 7.27 -0.46 -11.05
CA ARG A 593 7.24 -1.91 -10.74
C ARG A 593 7.11 -2.18 -9.25
N TYR A 594 7.93 -1.52 -8.44
CA TYR A 594 7.88 -1.60 -6.99
C TYR A 594 7.22 -0.35 -6.40
N LEU A 595 6.49 -0.55 -5.29
CA LEU A 595 5.87 0.53 -4.57
C LEU A 595 6.94 1.29 -3.77
N GLU A 596 7.16 2.56 -4.11
CA GLU A 596 8.06 3.44 -3.38
C GLU A 596 7.53 3.67 -1.96
N HIS A 597 8.30 3.22 -0.94
CA HIS A 597 7.78 3.21 0.44
C HIS A 597 8.79 3.70 1.47
N ALA A 598 10.09 3.64 1.21
CA ALA A 598 11.11 4.12 2.15
C ALA A 598 10.93 5.60 2.50
N ARG A 599 11.26 5.96 3.76
CA ARG A 599 11.35 7.35 4.23
C ARG A 599 12.78 7.65 4.59
N ILE A 600 13.34 8.62 3.89
CA ILE A 600 14.74 9.06 4.01
C ILE A 600 14.75 10.59 4.03
N PHE A 601 15.55 11.17 4.92
CA PHE A 601 15.67 12.62 5.08
C PHE A 601 17.14 13.00 5.12
N CYS A 602 17.54 13.97 4.28
CA CYS A 602 18.90 14.49 4.21
C CYS A 602 18.87 16.00 4.40
N PHE A 603 19.68 16.49 5.32
CA PHE A 603 19.87 17.92 5.60
C PHE A 603 21.35 18.27 5.42
N CYS A 604 21.62 19.33 4.68
CA CYS A 604 22.98 19.76 4.34
C CYS A 604 23.86 20.04 5.56
N ASN A 605 23.28 20.71 6.56
CA ASN A 605 23.95 21.06 7.82
C ASN A 605 25.35 21.66 7.62
N ASN A 606 25.45 22.65 6.70
CA ASN A 606 26.71 23.31 6.35
C ASN A 606 27.81 22.36 5.82
N GLY A 607 27.42 21.34 5.05
CA GLY A 607 28.34 20.34 4.47
C GLY A 607 28.57 19.10 5.35
N GLU A 608 28.23 19.14 6.64
CA GLU A 608 28.21 17.97 7.52
C GLU A 608 26.85 17.26 7.45
N GLU A 609 26.54 16.70 6.28
CA GLU A 609 25.22 16.15 5.97
C GLU A 609 24.70 15.22 7.08
N LYS A 610 23.47 15.48 7.52
CA LYS A 610 22.70 14.64 8.43
C LYS A 610 21.67 13.83 7.66
N VAL A 611 21.80 12.50 7.71
CA VAL A 611 20.91 11.56 7.03
C VAL A 611 20.14 10.77 8.07
N PHE A 612 18.83 10.61 7.81
CA PHE A 612 17.91 9.88 8.66
C PHE A 612 17.07 8.92 7.83
N MET A 613 16.64 7.81 8.46
CA MET A 613 15.65 6.90 7.87
C MET A 613 14.67 6.41 8.93
N GLY A 614 13.45 6.06 8.54
CA GLY A 614 12.49 5.54 9.51
C GLY A 614 11.07 5.33 8.99
N SER A 615 10.12 5.24 9.92
CA SER A 615 8.75 4.84 9.62
C SER A 615 7.78 5.99 9.37
N ALA A 616 8.14 7.23 9.70
CA ALA A 616 7.26 8.38 9.68
C ALA A 616 7.21 9.10 8.33
N ASP A 617 6.01 9.39 7.87
CA ASP A 617 5.74 10.43 6.87
C ASP A 617 5.50 11.79 7.56
N TRP A 618 5.55 12.89 6.83
CA TRP A 618 5.18 14.21 7.33
C TRP A 618 3.67 14.44 7.27
N MET A 619 2.96 13.64 8.09
CA MET A 619 1.50 13.72 8.26
C MET A 619 1.15 13.94 9.73
N PRO A 620 0.03 14.62 10.08
CA PRO A 620 -0.39 14.82 11.46
C PRO A 620 -0.49 13.50 12.24
N ARG A 621 -1.08 12.46 11.64
CA ARG A 621 -1.23 11.16 12.27
C ARG A 621 0.10 10.47 12.62
N ASN A 622 1.16 10.67 11.79
CA ASN A 622 2.48 10.11 12.03
C ASN A 622 3.25 10.90 13.09
N LEU A 623 3.09 12.22 13.09
CA LEU A 623 3.86 13.12 13.95
C LEU A 623 3.22 13.35 15.33
N ASP A 624 1.90 13.10 15.49
CA ASP A 624 1.14 13.43 16.69
C ASP A 624 0.40 12.24 17.34
N ASN A 625 -0.01 11.21 16.55
CA ASN A 625 -0.96 10.20 17.02
C ASN A 625 -0.47 8.75 16.85
N ARG A 626 0.80 8.56 16.53
CA ARG A 626 1.41 7.23 16.36
C ARG A 626 2.75 7.15 17.05
N ILE A 627 3.14 5.94 17.39
CA ILE A 627 4.53 5.66 17.79
C ILE A 627 5.30 5.35 16.51
N GLU A 628 6.08 6.33 16.07
CA GLU A 628 6.98 6.25 14.92
C GLU A 628 8.43 6.43 15.37
N VAL A 629 9.36 5.85 14.62
CA VAL A 629 10.79 5.98 14.87
C VAL A 629 11.50 6.40 13.59
N VAL A 630 12.31 7.43 13.69
CA VAL A 630 13.27 7.86 12.67
C VAL A 630 14.65 7.90 13.31
N THR A 631 15.60 7.18 12.71
CA THR A 631 16.98 7.05 13.22
C THR A 631 17.95 7.89 12.41
N PRO A 632 18.89 8.60 13.06
CA PRO A 632 20.05 9.12 12.36
C PRO A 632 20.92 7.98 11.88
N VAL A 633 21.60 8.19 10.76
CA VAL A 633 22.55 7.24 10.19
C VAL A 633 23.96 7.84 10.29
N TYR A 634 24.86 7.17 10.99
CA TYR A 634 26.22 7.66 11.21
C TYR A 634 27.26 7.00 10.30
N ASP A 635 27.00 5.77 9.87
CA ASP A 635 27.88 5.02 8.99
C ASP A 635 27.95 5.70 7.60
N PRO A 636 29.15 6.09 7.14
CA PRO A 636 29.28 6.83 5.87
C PRO A 636 28.88 6.00 4.66
N VAL A 637 29.06 4.68 4.68
CA VAL A 637 28.66 3.79 3.59
C VAL A 637 27.13 3.75 3.50
N VAL A 638 26.44 3.58 4.62
CA VAL A 638 24.97 3.54 4.65
C VAL A 638 24.39 4.93 4.31
N LYS A 639 25.02 6.02 4.73
CA LYS A 639 24.63 7.38 4.30
C LYS A 639 24.67 7.53 2.78
N GLU A 640 25.74 7.08 2.16
CA GLU A 640 25.90 7.15 0.70
C GLU A 640 24.84 6.32 -0.02
N GLU A 641 24.51 5.11 0.48
CA GLU A 641 23.43 4.28 -0.06
C GLU A 641 22.08 5.00 0.00
N LEU A 642 21.73 5.58 1.16
CA LEU A 642 20.47 6.30 1.34
C LEU A 642 20.38 7.54 0.44
N ARG A 643 21.48 8.29 0.32
CA ARG A 643 21.56 9.44 -0.59
C ARG A 643 21.36 9.02 -2.04
N ARG A 644 22.00 7.93 -2.48
CA ARG A 644 21.87 7.39 -3.84
C ARG A 644 20.43 6.98 -4.16
N ILE A 645 19.73 6.36 -3.22
CA ILE A 645 18.31 6.04 -3.38
C ILE A 645 17.48 7.29 -3.66
N VAL A 646 17.74 8.38 -2.94
CA VAL A 646 17.03 9.65 -3.16
C VAL A 646 17.44 10.28 -4.49
N ASP A 647 18.73 10.38 -4.77
CA ASP A 647 19.25 11.05 -5.96
C ASP A 647 18.85 10.32 -7.26
N PHE A 648 18.82 8.97 -7.26
CA PHE A 648 18.36 8.21 -8.42
C PHE A 648 16.87 8.47 -8.67
N GLY A 649 16.04 8.48 -7.61
CA GLY A 649 14.62 8.79 -7.74
C GLY A 649 14.38 10.21 -8.28
N LEU A 650 15.12 11.20 -7.80
CA LEU A 650 15.02 12.58 -8.29
C LEU A 650 15.43 12.74 -9.76
N ARG A 651 16.30 11.86 -10.25
CA ARG A 651 16.78 11.87 -11.64
C ARG A 651 15.91 11.04 -12.60
N ASP A 652 14.87 10.38 -12.09
CA ASP A 652 14.03 9.48 -12.91
C ASP A 652 13.25 10.26 -13.96
N THR A 653 13.57 10.07 -15.24
CA THR A 653 12.92 10.69 -16.39
C THR A 653 11.99 9.75 -17.14
N ARG A 654 11.81 8.51 -16.66
CA ARG A 654 10.89 7.53 -17.24
C ARG A 654 9.63 7.37 -16.44
N GLN A 655 9.73 7.38 -15.11
CA GLN A 655 8.63 7.17 -14.16
C GLN A 655 8.41 8.35 -13.21
N GLY A 656 9.40 9.27 -13.17
CA GLY A 656 9.33 10.47 -12.35
C GLY A 656 8.35 11.48 -12.91
N ARG A 657 7.32 11.82 -12.13
CA ARG A 657 6.30 12.81 -12.50
C ARG A 657 6.41 14.05 -11.64
N VAL A 658 6.27 15.20 -12.26
CA VAL A 658 6.25 16.49 -11.56
C VAL A 658 4.99 16.57 -10.70
N VAL A 659 5.18 16.87 -9.42
CA VAL A 659 4.11 17.08 -8.43
C VAL A 659 4.06 18.56 -8.09
N ASP A 660 3.24 19.31 -8.82
CA ASP A 660 3.16 20.78 -8.74
C ASP A 660 1.92 21.28 -8.01
N GLY A 661 1.05 20.40 -7.53
CA GLY A 661 -0.24 20.74 -6.93
C GLY A 661 -1.39 20.74 -7.95
N THR A 662 -1.13 20.33 -9.20
CA THR A 662 -2.16 20.06 -10.22
C THR A 662 -2.29 18.58 -10.49
N ASP A 663 -3.29 18.20 -11.25
CA ASP A 663 -3.51 16.82 -11.69
C ASP A 663 -2.83 16.46 -13.03
N SER A 664 -1.99 17.33 -13.56
CA SER A 664 -1.28 17.14 -14.83
C SER A 664 -0.35 15.93 -14.77
N ASN A 665 0.39 15.79 -13.67
CA ASN A 665 1.32 14.69 -13.41
C ASN A 665 2.25 14.41 -14.62
N VAL A 666 2.81 15.45 -15.21
CA VAL A 666 3.70 15.34 -16.38
C VAL A 666 4.97 14.60 -15.99
N ILE A 667 5.45 13.70 -16.85
CA ILE A 667 6.75 13.06 -16.67
C ILE A 667 7.82 14.14 -16.81
N GLN A 668 8.78 14.18 -15.87
CA GLN A 668 9.88 15.14 -15.97
C GLN A 668 10.74 14.84 -17.20
N SER A 669 11.04 15.85 -17.99
CA SER A 669 11.90 15.73 -19.16
C SER A 669 13.38 15.81 -18.78
N ALA A 670 14.22 15.08 -19.53
CA ALA A 670 15.65 15.29 -19.54
C ALA A 670 15.97 16.05 -20.84
N GLU A 671 16.20 17.34 -20.76
CA GLU A 671 16.43 18.16 -21.96
C GLU A 671 17.68 17.74 -22.74
N GLU A 672 18.68 17.06 -22.13
CA GLU A 672 19.94 16.66 -22.79
C GLU A 672 20.53 15.30 -22.35
N ALA A 673 19.88 14.54 -21.44
CA ALA A 673 20.40 13.30 -20.90
C ALA A 673 19.67 12.05 -21.42
N ALA A 674 20.36 10.91 -21.48
CA ALA A 674 19.74 9.63 -21.78
C ALA A 674 18.59 9.31 -20.79
N PRO A 675 17.51 8.66 -21.26
CA PRO A 675 16.40 8.27 -20.39
C PRO A 675 16.86 7.45 -19.18
N PHE A 676 16.45 7.84 -17.98
CA PHE A 676 16.87 7.23 -16.73
C PHE A 676 15.69 6.69 -15.94
N ARG A 677 15.71 5.40 -15.59
CA ARG A 677 14.71 4.74 -14.76
C ARG A 677 15.32 4.33 -13.43
N SER A 678 14.92 4.95 -12.35
CA SER A 678 15.56 4.85 -11.03
C SER A 678 15.60 3.44 -10.47
N GLN A 679 14.49 2.69 -10.56
CA GLN A 679 14.41 1.32 -10.02
C GLN A 679 15.33 0.35 -10.77
N GLU A 680 15.44 0.50 -12.08
CA GLU A 680 16.35 -0.30 -12.90
C GLU A 680 17.81 0.04 -12.61
N ALA A 681 18.13 1.34 -12.51
CA ALA A 681 19.47 1.80 -12.17
C ALA A 681 19.91 1.33 -10.78
N LEU A 682 19.01 1.33 -9.78
CA LEU A 682 19.29 0.80 -8.44
C LEU A 682 19.55 -0.71 -8.47
N TYR A 683 18.73 -1.47 -9.19
CA TYR A 683 18.96 -2.91 -9.32
C TYR A 683 20.32 -3.21 -9.96
N ASN A 684 20.64 -2.59 -11.08
CA ASN A 684 21.91 -2.76 -11.78
C ASN A 684 23.10 -2.36 -10.89
N TYR A 685 22.96 -1.27 -10.15
CA TYR A 685 23.99 -0.83 -9.19
C TYR A 685 24.25 -1.91 -8.13
N TYR A 686 23.23 -2.49 -7.52
CA TYR A 686 23.39 -3.54 -6.51
C TYR A 686 23.94 -4.84 -7.10
N VAL A 687 23.56 -5.20 -8.32
CA VAL A 687 24.15 -6.36 -9.03
C VAL A 687 25.66 -6.15 -9.22
N GLN A 688 26.07 -4.97 -9.64
CA GLN A 688 27.48 -4.64 -9.85
C GLN A 688 28.29 -4.66 -8.54
N GLN A 689 27.68 -4.23 -7.42
CA GLN A 689 28.36 -4.26 -6.12
C GLN A 689 28.61 -5.69 -5.61
N GLU A 690 27.66 -6.59 -5.75
CA GLU A 690 27.79 -7.98 -5.25
C GLU A 690 28.50 -8.91 -6.25
N HIS A 691 28.50 -8.56 -7.53
CA HIS A 691 29.15 -9.29 -8.62
C HIS A 691 29.97 -8.34 -9.48
N PRO A 692 31.09 -7.79 -8.95
CA PRO A 692 31.93 -6.91 -9.74
C PRO A 692 32.44 -7.67 -10.98
N VAL A 693 32.19 -7.08 -12.16
CA VAL A 693 32.78 -7.59 -13.41
C VAL A 693 34.29 -7.50 -13.25
N LYS A 694 34.99 -8.65 -13.27
CA LYS A 694 36.45 -8.63 -13.37
C LYS A 694 36.79 -7.93 -14.68
N GLU A 695 37.46 -6.79 -14.64
CA GLU A 695 38.09 -6.24 -15.82
C GLU A 695 39.08 -7.30 -16.30
N GLU A 696 38.84 -7.88 -17.47
CA GLU A 696 39.88 -8.65 -18.18
C GLU A 696 41.03 -7.69 -18.40
N GLU A 697 42.18 -7.97 -17.74
CA GLU A 697 43.46 -7.33 -18.05
C GLU A 697 43.67 -7.48 -19.56
N LYS A 698 43.59 -6.38 -20.28
CA LYS A 698 44.12 -6.30 -21.64
C LYS A 698 45.62 -6.58 -21.52
N GLN A 699 46.01 -7.85 -21.75
CA GLN A 699 47.38 -8.17 -22.04
C GLN A 699 47.74 -7.41 -23.31
N ASP A 700 48.48 -6.33 -23.13
CA ASP A 700 49.26 -5.70 -24.19
C ASP A 700 50.21 -6.76 -24.76
N GLY A 701 49.83 -7.33 -25.88
CA GLY A 701 50.69 -8.15 -26.68
C GLY A 701 51.75 -7.26 -27.31
N GLU A 702 52.91 -7.09 -26.65
CA GLU A 702 54.12 -6.64 -27.32
C GLU A 702 54.45 -7.60 -28.45
N SER A 703 54.21 -7.14 -29.66
CA SER A 703 54.80 -7.75 -30.86
C SER A 703 56.31 -7.56 -30.83
N LYS A 704 57.04 -8.59 -30.49
CA LYS A 704 58.47 -8.67 -30.80
C LYS A 704 58.62 -9.00 -32.29
N ASP A 705 58.94 -7.98 -33.05
CA ASP A 705 59.55 -8.12 -34.36
C ASP A 705 60.88 -8.92 -34.21
N LEU A 706 60.89 -10.11 -34.77
CA LEU A 706 62.14 -10.81 -35.08
C LEU A 706 62.43 -10.66 -36.56
N CYS A 707 63.19 -9.64 -36.85
CA CYS A 707 64.06 -9.65 -38.03
C CYS A 707 65.35 -10.39 -37.70
N GLY A 708 65.78 -11.26 -38.56
CA GLY A 708 67.13 -11.80 -38.51
C GLY A 708 67.36 -13.07 -39.34
N ASP A 709 67.96 -12.87 -40.58
CA ASP A 709 68.69 -13.73 -41.47
C ASP A 709 68.01 -14.99 -42.01
#